data_374858a3d19c55f0eaa9b766f01455bd
#
_entry.id   374858a3d19c55f0eaa9b766f01455bd
#
_cell.length_a   1.000
_cell.length_b   1.000
_cell.length_c   1.000
_cell.angle_alpha   90.00
_cell.angle_beta   90.00
_cell.angle_gamma   90.00
#
_symmetry.space_group_name_H-M   'P 1'
#
loop_
_entity.id
_entity.type
_entity.pdbx_description
1 polymer ?
#
loop_
_entity_poly.entity_id
_entity_poly.type
_entity_poly.pdbx_seq_one_letter_code
_entity_poly.pdbx_strand_id
1 'polypeptide(L)'
;MSGLFAEPGMDTHQPETPPHVRRLPEVIVNRIAAGEVIERPAAAVKELVENAIDAGARRLEVSLAGGGVDRIIVTDDGVGMSADDLALAVDRHCTSKLRDETLVHISTLGFRGEALPSIGAAARLCITSRPRGESGAWRIRVEGGKVSPVEPAAGAPGTSVVVEDLFFATPARRKFLKSARVEGRHAENVVRRLALAVPQTAFRFVLDERVLFDLPAQDMAARSAALLDASEADGFLEISGERDGMTLSGFICPPSVHRSTANGQFMLVNGRPVVDPVLKTAVRVAYRRVIEPGRHPVVALMLTVPPDRVDVNVHPAKTELRFADEASVRSLVIGTIQRALEHGAGSVGVRPVLSSAPRQARIWYPPEKGAAPPIPAPAFHAPTPEGVRFAEGRLQFGDAPAARTLPPVAMPSPGAGWDAPAVSTPATGQAEPTYTASVQPVAADHPLGAAIAQVLDTYILAVAADGSLVLVDQHAAHERLTHERLRAQFLSGHVQAQRLLVPDVVDLPRVQVELLLARQPTLEKLGVEIEAFGGDSVLVRALPAMLRSSDAVSLLRDLADELEADENGAPDEMAALDGRLDAVIARMACHGSIRAGRRLSVEEMNALLRQMEETPRAGTCSHGRPTWLKLSKADLEKLFGRR
;
A
#
# COMPACT_ATOMS: atom_id res chain seq x y z
N MET A 1 57.79 -62.43 26.85
CA MET A 1 57.73 -61.11 26.15
C MET A 1 56.42 -60.51 26.47
N SER A 2 56.42 -59.64 27.47
CA SER A 2 55.24 -59.03 28.08
C SER A 2 54.85 -57.79 27.29
N GLY A 3 53.61 -57.73 26.82
CA GLY A 3 53.02 -56.57 26.23
C GLY A 3 52.12 -55.89 27.27
N LEU A 4 52.46 -54.66 27.67
CA LEU A 4 51.68 -53.81 28.55
C LEU A 4 50.45 -53.28 27.79
N PHE A 5 49.27 -53.60 28.29
CA PHE A 5 48.04 -52.88 27.95
C PHE A 5 47.92 -51.69 28.92
N ALA A 6 47.99 -50.46 28.38
CA ALA A 6 47.64 -49.26 29.12
C ALA A 6 46.09 -49.17 29.16
N GLU A 7 45.50 -49.09 30.32
CA GLU A 7 44.07 -48.80 30.55
C GLU A 7 43.83 -47.29 30.22
N PRO A 8 42.70 -46.96 29.56
CA PRO A 8 42.32 -45.55 29.37
C PRO A 8 41.79 -45.01 30.70
N GLY A 9 42.31 -43.84 31.11
CA GLY A 9 41.92 -43.16 32.34
C GLY A 9 40.42 -42.90 32.42
N MET A 10 39.81 -43.29 33.53
CA MET A 10 38.48 -42.87 33.92
C MET A 10 38.46 -41.36 34.10
N ASP A 11 37.77 -40.68 33.19
CA ASP A 11 37.34 -39.29 33.38
C ASP A 11 36.37 -39.30 34.57
N THR A 12 36.84 -38.82 35.71
CA THR A 12 36.00 -38.56 36.88
C THR A 12 35.10 -37.36 36.58
N HIS A 13 33.89 -37.65 36.08
CA HIS A 13 32.80 -36.69 36.12
C HIS A 13 32.58 -36.36 37.62
N GLN A 14 33.04 -35.16 38.00
CA GLN A 14 32.61 -34.57 39.27
C GLN A 14 31.08 -34.32 39.11
N PRO A 15 30.25 -34.76 40.08
CA PRO A 15 28.82 -34.49 40.05
C PRO A 15 28.62 -32.96 40.07
N GLU A 16 28.12 -32.38 38.95
CA GLU A 16 27.70 -31.00 38.93
C GLU A 16 26.67 -30.77 40.04
N THR A 17 27.02 -29.98 41.02
CA THR A 17 26.10 -29.56 42.06
C THR A 17 24.90 -28.88 41.37
N PRO A 18 23.65 -29.29 41.68
CA PRO A 18 22.47 -28.70 41.04
C PRO A 18 22.48 -27.19 41.25
N PRO A 19 22.10 -26.41 40.23
CA PRO A 19 22.16 -24.96 40.30
C PRO A 19 21.23 -24.46 41.44
N HIS A 20 21.80 -23.73 42.39
CA HIS A 20 21.06 -23.12 43.48
C HIS A 20 20.43 -21.78 43.06
N VAL A 21 19.17 -21.55 43.47
CA VAL A 21 18.51 -20.24 43.33
C VAL A 21 19.28 -19.21 44.13
N ARG A 22 19.71 -18.12 43.48
CA ARG A 22 20.44 -17.00 44.09
C ARG A 22 19.83 -15.65 43.71
N ARG A 23 19.92 -14.68 44.61
CA ARG A 23 19.56 -13.29 44.32
C ARG A 23 20.59 -12.70 43.37
N LEU A 24 20.13 -12.17 42.21
CA LEU A 24 21.01 -11.50 41.26
C LEU A 24 21.37 -10.10 41.76
N PRO A 25 22.57 -9.57 41.47
CA PRO A 25 22.91 -8.17 41.69
C PRO A 25 21.96 -7.25 40.89
N GLU A 26 21.58 -6.11 41.47
CA GLU A 26 20.65 -5.16 40.85
C GLU A 26 21.04 -4.74 39.44
N VAL A 27 22.32 -4.54 39.17
CA VAL A 27 22.82 -4.19 37.82
C VAL A 27 22.48 -5.28 36.80
N ILE A 28 22.54 -6.56 37.18
CA ILE A 28 22.17 -7.68 36.29
C ILE A 28 20.66 -7.75 36.11
N VAL A 29 19.90 -7.59 37.20
CA VAL A 29 18.43 -7.52 37.14
C VAL A 29 18.00 -6.40 36.20
N ASN A 30 18.64 -5.22 36.34
CA ASN A 30 18.37 -4.06 35.50
C ASN A 30 18.67 -4.31 34.02
N ARG A 31 19.74 -5.03 33.69
CA ARG A 31 20.09 -5.38 32.30
C ARG A 31 19.14 -6.41 31.70
N ILE A 32 18.68 -7.38 32.50
CA ILE A 32 17.70 -8.39 32.03
C ILE A 32 16.38 -7.68 31.72
N ALA A 33 15.85 -6.91 32.66
CA ALA A 33 14.60 -6.17 32.46
C ALA A 33 14.70 -5.10 31.37
N ALA A 34 15.85 -4.39 31.26
CA ALA A 34 16.10 -3.48 30.13
C ALA A 34 16.00 -4.21 28.79
N GLY A 35 16.43 -5.48 28.75
CA GLY A 35 16.28 -6.33 27.59
C GLY A 35 14.85 -6.66 27.22
N GLU A 36 13.92 -6.72 28.15
CA GLU A 36 12.50 -6.98 27.91
C GLU A 36 11.75 -5.71 27.49
N VAL A 37 12.17 -4.54 27.97
CA VAL A 37 11.54 -3.24 27.66
C VAL A 37 12.06 -2.67 26.34
N ILE A 38 13.38 -2.73 26.09
CA ILE A 38 14.03 -2.17 24.91
C ILE A 38 14.56 -3.30 24.03
N GLU A 39 13.77 -3.72 23.08
CA GLU A 39 14.14 -4.79 22.15
C GLU A 39 15.03 -4.31 21.00
N ARG A 40 14.83 -3.06 20.55
CA ARG A 40 15.49 -2.45 19.40
C ARG A 40 15.55 -0.93 19.52
N PRO A 41 16.34 -0.22 18.67
CA PRO A 41 16.41 1.25 18.69
C PRO A 41 15.04 1.94 18.58
N ALA A 42 14.15 1.43 17.73
CA ALA A 42 12.80 1.97 17.58
C ALA A 42 11.96 1.96 18.86
N ALA A 43 12.20 0.98 19.77
CA ALA A 43 11.52 0.94 21.07
C ALA A 43 12.03 2.06 22.00
N ALA A 44 13.35 2.30 22.04
CA ALA A 44 13.91 3.41 22.78
C ALA A 44 13.40 4.77 22.25
N VAL A 45 13.41 4.97 20.93
CA VAL A 45 12.86 6.16 20.27
C VAL A 45 11.40 6.37 20.64
N LYS A 46 10.58 5.30 20.61
CA LYS A 46 9.16 5.36 21.00
C LYS A 46 8.99 5.92 22.41
N GLU A 47 9.64 5.32 23.38
CA GLU A 47 9.52 5.73 24.78
C GLU A 47 10.00 7.17 25.01
N LEU A 48 11.10 7.59 24.37
CA LEU A 48 11.62 8.94 24.49
C LEU A 48 10.67 9.98 23.85
N VAL A 49 10.10 9.68 22.71
CA VAL A 49 9.14 10.57 22.02
C VAL A 49 7.82 10.64 22.80
N GLU A 50 7.32 9.52 23.34
CA GLU A 50 6.14 9.51 24.22
C GLU A 50 6.37 10.35 25.48
N ASN A 51 7.57 10.31 26.08
CA ASN A 51 7.92 11.15 27.22
C ASN A 51 7.91 12.65 26.85
N ALA A 52 8.42 13.01 25.69
CA ALA A 52 8.42 14.39 25.21
C ALA A 52 6.98 14.90 24.95
N ILE A 53 6.12 14.07 24.35
CA ILE A 53 4.70 14.39 24.14
C ILE A 53 4.00 14.59 25.50
N ASP A 54 4.19 13.67 26.44
CA ASP A 54 3.61 13.74 27.79
C ASP A 54 4.11 14.97 28.57
N ALA A 55 5.34 15.47 28.28
CA ALA A 55 5.88 16.71 28.81
C ALA A 55 5.28 17.98 28.16
N GLY A 56 4.31 17.83 27.26
CA GLY A 56 3.64 18.93 26.59
C GLY A 56 4.53 19.67 25.59
N ALA A 57 5.41 18.96 24.91
CA ALA A 57 6.25 19.51 23.84
C ALA A 57 5.41 20.01 22.66
N ARG A 58 5.77 21.19 22.14
CA ARG A 58 5.22 21.76 20.91
C ARG A 58 6.13 21.56 19.72
N ARG A 59 7.42 21.35 19.98
CA ARG A 59 8.44 21.03 18.98
C ARG A 59 9.28 19.87 19.47
N LEU A 60 9.48 18.89 18.62
CA LEU A 60 10.20 17.67 18.89
C LEU A 60 11.13 17.34 17.74
N GLU A 61 12.41 17.17 18.04
CA GLU A 61 13.42 16.74 17.07
C GLU A 61 14.00 15.40 17.48
N VAL A 62 14.03 14.46 16.52
CA VAL A 62 14.62 13.12 16.69
C VAL A 62 15.75 12.99 15.68
N SER A 63 16.97 12.72 16.14
CA SER A 63 18.14 12.48 15.30
C SER A 63 18.75 11.12 15.61
N LEU A 64 19.01 10.32 14.58
CA LEU A 64 19.60 9.00 14.69
C LEU A 64 20.87 8.89 13.85
N ALA A 65 21.88 8.18 14.40
CA ALA A 65 23.05 7.73 13.67
C ALA A 65 23.19 6.21 13.78
N GLY A 66 23.64 5.58 12.69
CA GLY A 66 23.80 4.12 12.63
C GLY A 66 22.47 3.37 12.88
N GLY A 67 21.34 3.91 12.39
CA GLY A 67 20.01 3.34 12.64
C GLY A 67 19.54 3.43 14.10
N GLY A 68 20.17 4.29 14.92
CA GLY A 68 19.89 4.46 16.34
C GLY A 68 20.69 3.52 17.26
N VAL A 69 21.62 2.76 16.72
CA VAL A 69 22.54 1.93 17.51
C VAL A 69 23.73 2.77 18.03
N ASP A 70 24.28 3.62 17.17
CA ASP A 70 25.41 4.46 17.52
C ASP A 70 24.97 5.67 18.34
N ARG A 71 23.88 6.33 17.91
CA ARG A 71 23.35 7.48 18.63
C ARG A 71 21.86 7.71 18.37
N ILE A 72 21.11 8.03 19.44
CA ILE A 72 19.74 8.56 19.42
C ILE A 72 19.76 9.89 20.16
N ILE A 73 19.23 10.94 19.57
CA ILE A 73 19.00 12.22 20.21
C ILE A 73 17.52 12.56 20.09
N VAL A 74 16.87 12.82 21.21
CA VAL A 74 15.50 13.35 21.25
C VAL A 74 15.53 14.66 22.02
N THR A 75 15.13 15.74 21.37
CA THR A 75 15.09 17.08 21.96
C THR A 75 13.67 17.64 21.86
N ASP A 76 13.17 18.14 22.97
CA ASP A 76 11.84 18.73 23.10
C ASP A 76 11.87 20.09 23.79
N ASP A 77 10.82 20.88 23.60
CA ASP A 77 10.56 22.15 24.26
C ASP A 77 9.48 22.03 25.35
N GLY A 78 9.34 20.86 25.97
CA GLY A 78 8.37 20.56 27.02
C GLY A 78 8.58 21.33 28.31
N VAL A 79 7.94 20.89 29.39
CA VAL A 79 8.03 21.57 30.70
C VAL A 79 9.43 21.51 31.33
N GLY A 80 10.26 20.52 30.94
CA GLY A 80 11.56 20.27 31.57
C GLY A 80 11.45 19.60 32.94
N MET A 81 12.61 19.33 33.58
CA MET A 81 12.74 18.67 34.88
C MET A 81 13.69 19.46 35.76
N SER A 82 13.34 19.59 37.06
CA SER A 82 14.24 20.12 38.11
C SER A 82 15.40 19.13 38.38
N ALA A 83 16.38 19.55 39.20
CA ALA A 83 17.48 18.66 39.61
C ALA A 83 16.96 17.41 40.34
N ASP A 84 15.97 17.57 41.21
CA ASP A 84 15.38 16.47 41.99
C ASP A 84 14.55 15.53 41.09
N ASP A 85 13.72 16.09 40.21
CA ASP A 85 12.95 15.28 39.23
C ASP A 85 13.89 14.50 38.30
N LEU A 86 14.98 15.14 37.86
CA LEU A 86 15.95 14.53 36.98
C LEU A 86 16.68 13.34 37.64
N ALA A 87 16.99 13.43 38.92
CA ALA A 87 17.55 12.35 39.72
C ALA A 87 16.58 11.16 39.80
N LEU A 88 15.30 11.44 40.08
CA LEU A 88 14.24 10.42 40.16
C LEU A 88 13.87 9.82 38.79
N ALA A 89 14.00 10.57 37.68
CA ALA A 89 13.63 10.13 36.36
C ALA A 89 14.43 8.91 35.84
N VAL A 90 15.64 8.71 36.41
CA VAL A 90 16.50 7.56 36.08
C VAL A 90 16.38 6.41 37.07
N ASP A 91 15.59 6.57 38.11
CA ASP A 91 15.26 5.53 39.08
C ASP A 91 14.04 4.70 38.62
N ARG A 92 14.01 3.43 39.01
CA ARG A 92 12.90 2.54 38.68
C ARG A 92 11.65 2.85 39.49
N HIS A 93 10.50 2.65 38.84
CA HIS A 93 9.18 2.85 39.47
C HIS A 93 8.91 4.29 39.91
N CYS A 94 9.68 5.26 39.40
CA CYS A 94 9.44 6.69 39.60
C CYS A 94 8.72 7.26 38.38
N THR A 95 7.54 7.84 38.59
CA THR A 95 6.73 8.42 37.52
C THR A 95 5.90 9.59 38.04
N SER A 96 5.84 10.68 37.29
CA SER A 96 4.93 11.82 37.51
C SER A 96 3.55 11.65 36.87
N LYS A 97 3.31 10.51 36.16
CA LYS A 97 2.18 10.33 35.25
C LYS A 97 0.97 9.63 35.89
N LEU A 98 1.12 9.06 37.07
CA LEU A 98 0.02 8.45 37.85
C LEU A 98 -0.45 9.46 38.90
N ARG A 99 -1.70 9.91 38.77
CA ARG A 99 -2.30 10.88 39.71
C ARG A 99 -3.04 10.20 40.87
N ASP A 100 -3.43 8.94 40.69
CA ASP A 100 -4.11 8.13 41.70
C ASP A 100 -3.60 6.67 41.64
N GLU A 101 -3.82 5.92 42.71
CA GLU A 101 -3.39 4.53 42.83
C GLU A 101 -4.23 3.56 41.96
N THR A 102 -5.25 4.07 41.26
CA THR A 102 -6.10 3.28 40.39
C THR A 102 -5.62 3.37 38.95
N LEU A 103 -5.16 2.25 38.37
CA LEU A 103 -4.70 2.15 36.97
C LEU A 103 -5.85 2.23 35.92
N VAL A 104 -7.01 2.80 36.32
CA VAL A 104 -8.23 2.79 35.49
C VAL A 104 -8.25 3.93 34.47
N HIS A 105 -7.66 5.10 34.78
CA HIS A 105 -7.66 6.26 33.89
C HIS A 105 -6.26 6.69 33.50
N ILE A 106 -5.67 6.01 32.51
CA ILE A 106 -4.36 6.36 31.96
C ILE A 106 -4.56 7.35 30.81
N SER A 107 -4.39 8.65 31.09
CA SER A 107 -4.49 9.72 30.09
C SER A 107 -3.18 10.02 29.36
N THR A 108 -2.04 9.49 29.85
CA THR A 108 -0.69 9.68 29.29
C THR A 108 -0.27 8.50 28.42
N LEU A 109 0.62 8.71 27.45
CA LEU A 109 1.14 7.64 26.60
C LEU A 109 2.04 6.67 27.39
N GLY A 110 2.89 7.20 28.30
CA GLY A 110 3.72 6.42 29.22
C GLY A 110 3.16 6.43 30.65
N PHE A 111 3.40 5.38 31.46
CA PHE A 111 2.99 5.33 32.88
C PHE A 111 3.88 4.46 33.79
N ARG A 112 4.78 3.63 33.26
CA ARG A 112 5.49 2.60 34.05
C ARG A 112 6.72 3.10 34.83
N GLY A 113 7.31 4.26 34.47
CA GLY A 113 8.54 4.75 35.09
C GLY A 113 9.77 3.84 34.88
N GLU A 114 9.83 3.08 33.79
CA GLU A 114 10.89 2.10 33.55
C GLU A 114 11.72 2.39 32.29
N ALA A 115 11.30 3.30 31.42
CA ALA A 115 11.93 3.53 30.13
C ALA A 115 13.35 4.09 30.26
N LEU A 116 13.53 5.21 30.94
CA LEU A 116 14.84 5.86 31.12
C LEU A 116 15.84 4.98 31.91
N PRO A 117 15.45 4.34 33.04
CA PRO A 117 16.31 3.38 33.72
C PRO A 117 16.75 2.22 32.84
N SER A 118 15.83 1.67 32.03
CA SER A 118 16.12 0.57 31.11
C SER A 118 17.07 0.98 29.98
N ILE A 119 16.88 2.16 29.39
CA ILE A 119 17.80 2.71 28.39
C ILE A 119 19.19 2.92 29.01
N GLY A 120 19.27 3.54 30.20
CA GLY A 120 20.53 3.77 30.90
C GLY A 120 21.26 2.50 31.32
N ALA A 121 20.54 1.39 31.60
CA ALA A 121 21.13 0.10 31.89
C ALA A 121 21.72 -0.58 30.63
N ALA A 122 21.18 -0.28 29.43
CA ALA A 122 21.59 -0.89 28.18
C ALA A 122 22.58 -0.03 27.37
N ALA A 123 22.63 1.27 27.59
CA ALA A 123 23.34 2.28 26.80
C ALA A 123 24.11 3.28 27.65
N ARG A 124 24.76 4.23 26.99
CA ARG A 124 25.23 5.48 27.58
C ARG A 124 24.18 6.55 27.42
N LEU A 125 23.50 6.89 28.49
CA LEU A 125 22.40 7.84 28.54
C LEU A 125 22.89 9.16 29.15
N CYS A 126 22.63 10.27 28.47
CA CYS A 126 22.83 11.63 28.99
C CYS A 126 21.53 12.42 28.83
N ILE A 127 21.00 12.93 29.93
CA ILE A 127 19.80 13.78 29.95
C ILE A 127 20.19 15.16 30.41
N THR A 128 19.86 16.18 29.60
CA THR A 128 20.00 17.58 29.95
C THR A 128 18.62 18.20 29.93
N SER A 129 18.19 18.80 31.06
CA SER A 129 16.84 19.36 31.17
C SER A 129 16.86 20.72 31.86
N ARG A 130 16.00 21.63 31.40
CA ARG A 130 15.77 22.93 31.98
C ARG A 130 14.28 23.18 32.12
N PRO A 131 13.76 23.37 33.37
CA PRO A 131 12.38 23.77 33.55
C PRO A 131 12.09 25.13 32.90
N ARG A 132 10.86 25.32 32.45
CA ARG A 132 10.41 26.62 31.95
C ARG A 132 10.45 27.64 33.08
N GLY A 133 11.14 28.77 32.86
CA GLY A 133 11.29 29.86 33.86
C GLY A 133 12.55 29.79 34.71
N GLU A 134 13.30 28.69 34.67
CA GLU A 134 14.61 28.62 35.34
C GLU A 134 15.74 29.11 34.42
N SER A 135 16.77 29.72 35.05
CA SER A 135 17.93 30.26 34.33
C SER A 135 18.98 29.21 33.98
N GLY A 136 19.02 28.08 34.69
CA GLY A 136 20.01 27.02 34.55
C GLY A 136 19.38 25.70 34.09
N ALA A 137 20.17 24.86 33.44
CA ALA A 137 19.83 23.49 33.13
C ALA A 137 20.58 22.53 34.06
N TRP A 138 20.06 21.32 34.17
CA TRP A 138 20.64 20.22 34.93
C TRP A 138 20.96 19.06 34.01
N ARG A 139 22.01 18.31 34.33
CA ARG A 139 22.44 17.14 33.57
C ARG A 139 22.68 15.95 34.47
N ILE A 140 22.26 14.76 34.00
CA ILE A 140 22.57 13.48 34.61
C ILE A 140 23.08 12.51 33.53
N ARG A 141 24.01 11.63 33.91
CA ARG A 141 24.53 10.58 33.04
C ARG A 141 24.31 9.20 33.66
N VAL A 142 23.97 8.23 32.83
CA VAL A 142 23.84 6.83 33.24
C VAL A 142 24.63 5.98 32.25
N GLU A 143 25.56 5.19 32.74
CA GLU A 143 26.39 4.32 31.90
C GLU A 143 26.28 2.87 32.35
N GLY A 144 25.60 2.02 31.57
CA GLY A 144 25.41 0.60 31.88
C GLY A 144 24.77 0.34 33.24
N GLY A 145 23.90 1.26 33.71
CA GLY A 145 23.22 1.22 34.99
C GLY A 145 23.94 1.95 36.13
N LYS A 146 25.10 2.57 35.89
CA LYS A 146 25.78 3.43 36.88
C LYS A 146 25.32 4.87 36.69
N VAL A 147 24.68 5.44 37.70
CA VAL A 147 24.14 6.80 37.69
C VAL A 147 25.22 7.76 38.23
N SER A 148 25.46 8.88 37.54
CA SER A 148 26.31 9.96 38.02
C SER A 148 25.50 10.97 38.88
N PRO A 149 26.14 11.78 39.73
CA PRO A 149 25.46 12.89 40.35
C PRO A 149 24.87 13.88 39.32
N VAL A 150 23.79 14.55 39.70
CA VAL A 150 23.23 15.65 38.88
C VAL A 150 24.20 16.83 38.94
N GLU A 151 24.50 17.39 37.77
CA GLU A 151 25.43 18.54 37.66
C GLU A 151 24.74 19.70 36.91
N PRO A 152 25.12 20.96 37.24
CA PRO A 152 24.68 22.13 36.47
C PRO A 152 25.13 22.01 35.00
N ALA A 153 24.28 22.45 34.07
CA ALA A 153 24.58 22.41 32.65
C ALA A 153 24.03 23.65 31.92
N ALA A 154 24.43 23.82 30.68
CA ALA A 154 23.78 24.75 29.75
C ALA A 154 22.79 23.99 28.86
N GLY A 155 21.61 24.58 28.67
CA GLY A 155 20.58 23.99 27.81
C GLY A 155 19.43 24.95 27.52
N ALA A 156 18.71 24.73 26.44
CA ALA A 156 17.45 25.43 26.16
C ALA A 156 16.33 24.91 27.10
N PRO A 157 15.24 25.67 27.31
CA PRO A 157 14.08 25.16 28.04
C PRO A 157 13.54 23.89 27.37
N GLY A 158 13.17 22.88 28.17
CA GLY A 158 12.76 21.56 27.70
C GLY A 158 13.78 20.49 28.08
N THR A 159 13.80 19.39 27.33
CA THR A 159 14.68 18.26 27.62
C THR A 159 15.40 17.79 26.37
N SER A 160 16.67 17.46 26.50
CA SER A 160 17.48 16.77 25.47
C SER A 160 18.02 15.47 26.04
N VAL A 161 17.63 14.36 25.42
CA VAL A 161 18.07 13.01 25.78
C VAL A 161 18.98 12.49 24.69
N VAL A 162 20.21 12.15 25.07
CA VAL A 162 21.21 11.56 24.18
C VAL A 162 21.49 10.14 24.65
N VAL A 163 21.33 9.17 23.76
CA VAL A 163 21.64 7.76 23.97
C VAL A 163 22.74 7.38 23.01
N GLU A 164 23.86 6.89 23.51
CA GLU A 164 25.00 6.45 22.71
C GLU A 164 25.30 4.97 22.98
N ASP A 165 25.83 4.31 21.96
CA ASP A 165 26.25 2.91 22.02
C ASP A 165 25.14 1.97 22.56
N LEU A 166 23.96 2.05 22.00
CA LEU A 166 22.82 1.23 22.44
C LEU A 166 23.19 -0.26 22.41
N PHE A 167 22.93 -0.97 23.51
CA PHE A 167 23.27 -2.38 23.74
C PHE A 167 24.77 -2.68 23.94
N PHE A 168 25.61 -1.69 24.25
CA PHE A 168 26.99 -1.98 24.60
C PHE A 168 27.10 -2.87 25.85
N ALA A 169 26.20 -2.70 26.81
CA ALA A 169 26.11 -3.51 28.04
C ALA A 169 25.44 -4.88 27.82
N THR A 170 24.83 -5.12 26.65
CA THR A 170 24.15 -6.35 26.29
C THR A 170 24.55 -6.82 24.87
N PRO A 171 25.83 -7.24 24.68
CA PRO A 171 26.38 -7.52 23.35
C PRO A 171 25.68 -8.66 22.60
N ALA A 172 25.08 -9.61 23.31
CA ALA A 172 24.27 -10.66 22.70
C ALA A 172 23.10 -10.07 21.90
N ARG A 173 22.37 -9.07 22.45
CA ARG A 173 21.26 -8.39 21.78
C ARG A 173 21.72 -7.60 20.56
N ARG A 174 22.88 -6.93 20.64
CA ARG A 174 23.43 -6.19 19.50
C ARG A 174 23.62 -7.09 18.27
N LYS A 175 23.91 -8.38 18.45
CA LYS A 175 24.07 -9.35 17.34
C LYS A 175 22.75 -9.71 16.64
N PHE A 176 21.60 -9.52 17.28
CA PHE A 176 20.29 -9.79 16.70
C PHE A 176 19.66 -8.60 15.98
N LEU A 177 20.30 -7.42 16.03
CA LEU A 177 19.82 -6.24 15.29
C LEU A 177 19.98 -6.46 13.79
N LYS A 178 19.04 -5.88 13.04
CA LYS A 178 19.11 -5.83 11.58
C LYS A 178 20.11 -4.77 11.14
N SER A 179 20.26 -4.56 9.84
CA SER A 179 21.13 -3.49 9.32
C SER A 179 20.64 -2.10 9.80
N ALA A 180 21.58 -1.15 9.95
CA ALA A 180 21.29 0.22 10.37
C ALA A 180 20.15 0.87 9.56
N ARG A 181 20.12 0.61 8.24
CA ARG A 181 19.05 1.08 7.36
C ARG A 181 17.67 0.52 7.74
N VAL A 182 17.60 -0.74 8.17
CA VAL A 182 16.33 -1.38 8.56
C VAL A 182 15.88 -0.88 9.93
N GLU A 183 16.80 -0.75 10.89
CA GLU A 183 16.49 -0.23 12.23
C GLU A 183 16.07 1.25 12.14
N GLY A 184 16.75 2.07 11.33
CA GLY A 184 16.36 3.46 11.08
C GLY A 184 14.95 3.60 10.50
N ARG A 185 14.56 2.73 9.56
CA ARG A 185 13.17 2.69 9.03
C ARG A 185 12.14 2.31 10.09
N HIS A 186 12.46 1.39 10.99
CA HIS A 186 11.55 1.06 12.09
C HIS A 186 11.35 2.25 13.01
N ALA A 187 12.42 2.97 13.35
CA ALA A 187 12.34 4.18 14.16
C ALA A 187 11.54 5.30 13.46
N GLU A 188 11.80 5.53 12.17
CA GLU A 188 11.03 6.49 11.35
C GLU A 188 9.53 6.19 11.41
N ASN A 189 9.13 4.93 11.19
CA ASN A 189 7.73 4.53 11.21
C ASN A 189 7.07 4.74 12.58
N VAL A 190 7.80 4.55 13.67
CA VAL A 190 7.32 4.81 15.02
C VAL A 190 7.06 6.31 15.21
N VAL A 191 8.01 7.17 14.82
CA VAL A 191 7.86 8.62 14.95
C VAL A 191 6.72 9.15 14.06
N ARG A 192 6.57 8.65 12.83
CA ARG A 192 5.44 8.99 11.96
C ARG A 192 4.07 8.67 12.59
N ARG A 193 3.95 7.51 13.25
CA ARG A 193 2.71 7.13 13.95
C ARG A 193 2.42 8.02 15.14
N LEU A 194 3.44 8.35 15.93
CA LEU A 194 3.30 9.27 17.07
C LEU A 194 2.96 10.69 16.58
N ALA A 195 3.55 11.14 15.47
CA ALA A 195 3.24 12.43 14.87
C ALA A 195 1.79 12.56 14.41
N LEU A 196 1.15 11.45 13.98
CA LEU A 196 -0.28 11.45 13.68
C LEU A 196 -1.13 11.65 14.94
N ALA A 197 -0.74 11.05 16.06
CA ALA A 197 -1.50 11.15 17.32
C ALA A 197 -1.55 12.58 17.89
N VAL A 198 -0.55 13.41 17.60
CA VAL A 198 -0.42 14.78 18.13
C VAL A 198 -0.12 15.77 17.01
N PRO A 199 -1.07 16.07 16.13
CA PRO A 199 -0.85 16.92 14.95
C PRO A 199 -0.46 18.36 15.29
N GLN A 200 -0.80 18.84 16.48
CA GLN A 200 -0.46 20.18 16.98
C GLN A 200 1.00 20.31 17.42
N THR A 201 1.77 19.21 17.47
CA THR A 201 3.20 19.22 17.76
C THR A 201 3.99 19.17 16.45
N ALA A 202 5.01 20.02 16.32
CA ALA A 202 5.95 19.98 15.20
C ALA A 202 6.96 18.85 15.40
N PHE A 203 7.21 18.07 14.36
CA PHE A 203 8.16 16.94 14.36
C PHE A 203 9.22 17.11 13.29
N ARG A 204 10.47 16.94 13.66
CA ARG A 204 11.60 16.85 12.76
C ARG A 204 12.32 15.53 12.98
N PHE A 205 12.56 14.77 11.92
CA PHE A 205 13.26 13.49 11.98
C PHE A 205 14.46 13.48 11.06
N VAL A 206 15.64 13.22 11.65
CA VAL A 206 16.93 13.20 10.98
C VAL A 206 17.53 11.80 11.10
N LEU A 207 17.98 11.21 10.01
CA LEU A 207 18.67 9.92 9.98
C LEU A 207 19.99 10.09 9.22
N ASP A 208 21.11 9.77 9.87
CA ASP A 208 22.46 9.88 9.31
C ASP A 208 22.67 11.24 8.62
N GLU A 209 22.41 12.33 9.36
CA GLU A 209 22.49 13.74 8.95
C GLU A 209 21.50 14.18 7.84
N ARG A 210 20.63 13.28 7.40
CA ARG A 210 19.59 13.61 6.41
C ARG A 210 18.25 13.85 7.08
N VAL A 211 17.63 14.98 6.82
CA VAL A 211 16.24 15.24 7.21
C VAL A 211 15.34 14.35 6.34
N LEU A 212 14.64 13.40 6.97
CA LEU A 212 13.68 12.54 6.27
C LEU A 212 12.30 13.17 6.21
N PHE A 213 11.90 13.86 7.27
CA PHE A 213 10.69 14.69 7.26
C PHE A 213 10.80 15.83 8.28
N ASP A 214 10.06 16.90 8.00
CA ASP A 214 9.87 18.06 8.86
C ASP A 214 8.38 18.44 8.77
N LEU A 215 7.64 18.17 9.85
CA LEU A 215 6.19 18.32 9.94
C LEU A 215 5.88 19.47 10.89
N PRO A 216 5.36 20.59 10.39
CA PRO A 216 4.96 21.71 11.27
C PRO A 216 3.75 21.31 12.13
N ALA A 217 3.44 22.09 13.15
CA ALA A 217 2.16 22.00 13.84
C ALA A 217 1.04 22.30 12.84
N GLN A 218 0.04 21.43 12.74
CA GLN A 218 -1.01 21.51 11.72
C GLN A 218 -2.28 20.78 12.21
N ASP A 219 -3.37 20.88 11.46
CA ASP A 219 -4.56 20.10 11.73
C ASP A 219 -4.42 18.62 11.35
N MET A 220 -5.42 17.80 11.67
CA MET A 220 -5.40 16.37 11.43
C MET A 220 -5.41 16.03 9.93
N ALA A 221 -6.11 16.82 9.12
CA ALA A 221 -6.21 16.59 7.67
C ALA A 221 -4.85 16.85 7.00
N ALA A 222 -4.24 18.00 7.26
CA ALA A 222 -2.91 18.35 6.74
C ALA A 222 -1.83 17.38 7.24
N ARG A 223 -1.89 16.95 8.53
CA ARG A 223 -0.98 15.95 9.10
C ARG A 223 -1.14 14.60 8.41
N SER A 224 -2.36 14.14 8.20
CA SER A 224 -2.64 12.89 7.51
C SER A 224 -2.15 12.94 6.07
N ALA A 225 -2.44 14.00 5.33
CA ALA A 225 -1.97 14.20 3.96
C ALA A 225 -0.43 14.15 3.87
N ALA A 226 0.27 14.86 4.76
CA ALA A 226 1.73 14.85 4.81
C ALA A 226 2.33 13.47 5.11
N LEU A 227 1.70 12.69 6.01
CA LEU A 227 2.17 11.35 6.39
C LEU A 227 1.86 10.28 5.35
N LEU A 228 0.73 10.43 4.63
CA LEU A 228 0.32 9.51 3.57
C LEU A 228 1.04 9.79 2.25
N ASP A 229 1.79 10.92 2.13
CA ASP A 229 2.33 11.45 0.88
C ASP A 229 1.23 11.59 -0.18
N ALA A 230 0.06 12.10 0.23
CA ALA A 230 -1.14 12.24 -0.58
C ALA A 230 -1.63 13.68 -0.58
N SER A 231 -2.25 14.09 -1.68
CA SER A 231 -2.84 15.42 -1.83
C SER A 231 -4.33 15.29 -2.18
N GLU A 232 -5.10 16.37 -2.05
CA GLU A 232 -6.49 16.41 -2.56
C GLU A 232 -6.55 16.06 -4.05
N ALA A 233 -5.51 16.42 -4.79
CA ALA A 233 -5.40 16.10 -6.22
C ALA A 233 -5.25 14.59 -6.48
N ASP A 234 -4.82 13.81 -5.50
CA ASP A 234 -4.72 12.35 -5.58
C ASP A 234 -6.01 11.64 -5.13
N GLY A 235 -7.05 12.41 -4.78
CA GLY A 235 -8.32 11.88 -4.33
C GLY A 235 -8.35 11.44 -2.86
N PHE A 236 -7.56 12.12 -2.03
CA PHE A 236 -7.58 11.95 -0.58
C PHE A 236 -8.99 12.18 -0.02
N LEU A 237 -9.58 11.14 0.54
CA LEU A 237 -10.98 11.12 0.99
C LEU A 237 -11.05 11.13 2.51
N GLU A 238 -11.82 12.06 3.06
CA GLU A 238 -12.20 12.04 4.46
C GLU A 238 -13.34 11.02 4.67
N ILE A 239 -13.24 10.24 5.75
CA ILE A 239 -14.24 9.23 6.10
C ILE A 239 -14.76 9.45 7.52
N SER A 240 -16.03 9.16 7.73
CA SER A 240 -16.66 9.16 9.04
C SER A 240 -17.72 8.06 9.11
N GLY A 241 -17.81 7.40 10.27
CA GLY A 241 -18.81 6.37 10.54
C GLY A 241 -18.99 6.14 12.02
N GLU A 242 -20.18 5.71 12.39
CA GLU A 242 -20.54 5.40 13.78
C GLU A 242 -21.27 4.07 13.85
N ARG A 243 -21.01 3.30 14.91
CA ARG A 243 -21.69 2.05 15.21
C ARG A 243 -21.51 1.66 16.67
N ASP A 244 -22.59 1.31 17.34
CA ASP A 244 -22.59 0.76 18.73
C ASP A 244 -21.82 1.64 19.73
N GLY A 245 -21.89 2.97 19.60
CA GLY A 245 -21.16 3.93 20.42
C GLY A 245 -19.66 4.07 20.10
N MET A 246 -19.17 3.37 19.05
CA MET A 246 -17.85 3.55 18.49
C MET A 246 -17.91 4.53 17.32
N THR A 247 -16.91 5.40 17.19
CA THR A 247 -16.78 6.31 16.06
C THR A 247 -15.48 6.06 15.32
N LEU A 248 -15.55 5.98 13.99
CA LEU A 248 -14.41 5.93 13.10
C LEU A 248 -14.36 7.23 12.30
N SER A 249 -13.24 7.90 12.34
CA SER A 249 -12.94 9.01 11.44
C SER A 249 -11.58 8.78 10.78
N GLY A 250 -11.27 9.53 9.75
CA GLY A 250 -9.95 9.41 9.14
C GLY A 250 -9.92 9.77 7.69
N PHE A 251 -8.81 9.38 7.06
CA PHE A 251 -8.51 9.70 5.69
C PHE A 251 -8.03 8.45 4.97
N ILE A 252 -8.50 8.27 3.76
CA ILE A 252 -8.13 7.15 2.91
C ILE A 252 -7.70 7.63 1.54
N CYS A 253 -6.78 6.89 0.93
CA CYS A 253 -6.41 7.13 -0.46
C CYS A 253 -7.22 6.22 -1.40
N PRO A 254 -7.45 6.65 -2.66
CA PRO A 254 -8.09 5.80 -3.66
C PRO A 254 -7.24 4.56 -3.96
N PRO A 255 -7.83 3.51 -4.56
CA PRO A 255 -7.13 2.26 -4.88
C PRO A 255 -5.88 2.41 -5.72
N SER A 256 -5.80 3.48 -6.52
CA SER A 256 -4.61 3.82 -7.32
C SER A 256 -3.37 4.16 -6.47
N VAL A 257 -3.58 4.63 -5.24
CA VAL A 257 -2.51 4.95 -4.30
C VAL A 257 -2.34 3.78 -3.32
N HIS A 258 -1.41 2.91 -3.63
CA HIS A 258 -1.12 1.73 -2.82
C HIS A 258 0.39 1.55 -2.65
N ARG A 259 0.79 0.71 -1.69
CA ARG A 259 2.20 0.42 -1.41
C ARG A 259 2.46 -1.09 -1.42
N SER A 260 3.73 -1.49 -1.63
CA SER A 260 4.15 -2.89 -1.55
C SER A 260 4.20 -3.42 -0.11
N THR A 261 4.10 -2.55 0.89
CA THR A 261 4.14 -2.87 2.32
C THR A 261 3.05 -2.12 3.08
N ALA A 262 2.68 -2.60 4.25
CA ALA A 262 1.67 -1.96 5.11
C ALA A 262 2.18 -0.69 5.86
N ASN A 263 3.34 -0.13 5.48
CA ASN A 263 3.91 1.04 6.15
C ASN A 263 3.09 2.34 5.95
N GLY A 264 2.20 2.37 4.95
CA GLY A 264 1.26 3.47 4.73
C GLY A 264 -0.05 3.36 5.53
N GLN A 265 -0.14 2.43 6.47
CA GLN A 265 -1.33 2.25 7.31
C GLN A 265 -1.08 2.81 8.70
N PHE A 266 -1.73 3.93 9.00
CA PHE A 266 -1.69 4.60 10.29
C PHE A 266 -3.01 4.43 11.00
N MET A 267 -2.99 3.93 12.23
CA MET A 267 -4.19 3.64 13.01
C MET A 267 -4.03 4.15 14.43
N LEU A 268 -5.01 4.91 14.87
CA LEU A 268 -5.14 5.37 16.25
C LEU A 268 -6.38 4.75 16.88
N VAL A 269 -6.28 4.32 18.13
CA VAL A 269 -7.42 3.93 18.96
C VAL A 269 -7.38 4.77 20.24
N ASN A 270 -8.42 5.53 20.48
CA ASN A 270 -8.49 6.49 21.60
C ASN A 270 -7.25 7.39 21.67
N GLY A 271 -6.78 7.90 20.50
CA GLY A 271 -5.60 8.76 20.38
C GLY A 271 -4.24 8.05 20.48
N ARG A 272 -4.20 6.72 20.68
CA ARG A 272 -2.95 5.95 20.76
C ARG A 272 -2.61 5.28 19.44
N PRO A 273 -1.38 5.38 18.94
CA PRO A 273 -0.93 4.64 17.75
C PRO A 273 -0.91 3.14 18.03
N VAL A 274 -1.57 2.36 17.16
CA VAL A 274 -1.66 0.90 17.30
C VAL A 274 -1.24 0.16 16.02
N VAL A 275 -0.86 -1.09 16.20
CA VAL A 275 -0.53 -2.02 15.11
C VAL A 275 -1.34 -3.29 15.33
N ASP A 276 -2.65 -3.17 15.17
CA ASP A 276 -3.61 -4.21 15.52
C ASP A 276 -3.96 -5.10 14.33
N PRO A 277 -3.99 -6.45 14.48
CA PRO A 277 -4.31 -7.38 13.40
C PRO A 277 -5.75 -7.28 12.92
N VAL A 278 -6.71 -6.98 13.81
CA VAL A 278 -8.14 -6.85 13.48
C VAL A 278 -8.36 -5.67 12.55
N LEU A 279 -7.79 -4.50 12.91
CA LEU A 279 -7.88 -3.28 12.09
C LEU A 279 -7.18 -3.45 10.74
N LYS A 280 -5.98 -4.04 10.71
CA LYS A 280 -5.25 -4.33 9.46
C LYS A 280 -6.06 -5.24 8.54
N THR A 281 -6.66 -6.28 9.10
CA THR A 281 -7.49 -7.21 8.34
C THR A 281 -8.74 -6.52 7.82
N ALA A 282 -9.41 -5.70 8.64
CA ALA A 282 -10.58 -4.94 8.21
C ALA A 282 -10.26 -3.98 7.04
N VAL A 283 -9.14 -3.24 7.13
CA VAL A 283 -8.68 -2.38 6.03
C VAL A 283 -8.39 -3.18 4.76
N ARG A 284 -7.68 -4.31 4.88
CA ARG A 284 -7.39 -5.18 3.74
C ARG A 284 -8.67 -5.71 3.09
N VAL A 285 -9.65 -6.15 3.89
CA VAL A 285 -10.96 -6.64 3.40
C VAL A 285 -11.72 -5.52 2.70
N ALA A 286 -11.73 -4.30 3.26
CA ALA A 286 -12.42 -3.17 2.67
C ALA A 286 -11.90 -2.83 1.25
N TYR A 287 -10.59 -2.98 1.03
CA TYR A 287 -9.94 -2.71 -0.26
C TYR A 287 -9.77 -3.93 -1.17
N ARG A 288 -10.10 -5.14 -0.69
CA ARG A 288 -9.81 -6.41 -1.39
C ARG A 288 -10.28 -6.43 -2.85
N ARG A 289 -11.41 -5.76 -3.14
CA ARG A 289 -12.06 -5.75 -4.46
C ARG A 289 -11.52 -4.70 -5.43
N VAL A 290 -10.64 -3.80 -4.93
CA VAL A 290 -10.22 -2.61 -5.68
C VAL A 290 -8.70 -2.42 -5.72
N ILE A 291 -7.94 -3.26 -4.99
CA ILE A 291 -6.47 -3.25 -5.00
C ILE A 291 -5.96 -4.65 -5.38
N GLU A 292 -4.89 -4.68 -6.18
CA GLU A 292 -4.23 -5.93 -6.59
C GLU A 292 -3.76 -6.76 -5.38
N PRO A 293 -3.84 -8.10 -5.43
CA PRO A 293 -3.28 -8.98 -4.41
C PRO A 293 -1.80 -8.64 -4.10
N GLY A 294 -1.43 -8.65 -2.82
CA GLY A 294 -0.08 -8.30 -2.39
C GLY A 294 0.22 -6.79 -2.30
N ARG A 295 -0.74 -5.93 -2.63
CA ARG A 295 -0.66 -4.48 -2.41
C ARG A 295 -1.39 -4.07 -1.15
N HIS A 296 -0.94 -2.97 -0.55
CA HIS A 296 -1.48 -2.45 0.71
C HIS A 296 -2.06 -1.05 0.50
N PRO A 297 -3.31 -0.81 0.95
CA PRO A 297 -3.92 0.51 0.90
C PRO A 297 -3.20 1.50 1.80
N VAL A 298 -3.33 2.78 1.50
CA VAL A 298 -2.77 3.91 2.25
C VAL A 298 -3.89 4.60 3.00
N VAL A 299 -3.83 4.58 4.34
CA VAL A 299 -4.92 5.06 5.21
C VAL A 299 -4.40 5.67 6.51
N ALA A 300 -5.12 6.65 7.04
CA ALA A 300 -4.95 7.19 8.38
C ALA A 300 -6.31 7.13 9.11
N LEU A 301 -6.46 6.21 10.05
CA LEU A 301 -7.73 5.92 10.73
C LEU A 301 -7.67 6.29 12.21
N MET A 302 -8.71 6.93 12.71
CA MET A 302 -8.90 7.27 14.10
C MET A 302 -10.18 6.61 14.60
N LEU A 303 -10.04 5.60 15.42
CA LEU A 303 -11.14 4.86 16.04
C LEU A 303 -11.28 5.28 17.50
N THR A 304 -12.46 5.75 17.87
CA THR A 304 -12.82 6.00 19.26
C THR A 304 -13.73 4.86 19.74
N VAL A 305 -13.35 4.23 20.83
CA VAL A 305 -14.04 3.09 21.44
C VAL A 305 -14.31 3.42 22.91
N PRO A 306 -15.50 3.11 23.44
CA PRO A 306 -15.76 3.24 24.87
C PRO A 306 -14.70 2.50 25.70
N PRO A 307 -14.17 3.10 26.80
CA PRO A 307 -13.04 2.55 27.55
C PRO A 307 -13.29 1.14 28.10
N ASP A 308 -14.55 0.81 28.40
CA ASP A 308 -14.98 -0.50 28.90
C ASP A 308 -15.00 -1.61 27.83
N ARG A 309 -14.84 -1.23 26.54
CA ARG A 309 -14.86 -2.16 25.40
C ARG A 309 -13.48 -2.42 24.79
N VAL A 310 -12.41 -1.86 25.35
CA VAL A 310 -11.05 -2.05 24.85
C VAL A 310 -10.07 -2.25 26.00
N ASP A 311 -9.31 -3.33 25.94
CA ASP A 311 -8.17 -3.55 26.83
C ASP A 311 -6.87 -3.12 26.11
N VAL A 312 -6.19 -2.15 26.68
CA VAL A 312 -4.93 -1.59 26.16
C VAL A 312 -3.69 -2.22 26.82
N ASN A 313 -3.87 -3.06 27.84
CA ASN A 313 -2.77 -3.64 28.61
C ASN A 313 -2.45 -5.08 28.20
N VAL A 314 -2.45 -5.37 26.90
CA VAL A 314 -2.23 -6.71 26.35
C VAL A 314 -0.75 -7.01 26.12
N HIS A 315 0.03 -6.03 25.63
CA HIS A 315 1.43 -6.19 25.27
C HIS A 315 2.33 -5.15 25.95
N PRO A 316 3.57 -5.50 26.37
CA PRO A 316 4.49 -4.54 27.01
C PRO A 316 4.70 -3.26 26.19
N ALA A 317 4.80 -3.36 24.86
CA ALA A 317 4.95 -2.21 23.97
C ALA A 317 3.63 -1.46 23.68
N LYS A 318 2.48 -1.93 24.21
CA LYS A 318 1.14 -1.31 24.04
C LYS A 318 0.73 -1.06 22.57
N THR A 319 1.27 -1.85 21.67
CA THR A 319 0.97 -1.73 20.23
C THR A 319 -0.23 -2.56 19.81
N GLU A 320 -0.62 -3.54 20.61
CA GLU A 320 -1.75 -4.44 20.39
C GLU A 320 -2.84 -4.17 21.43
N LEU A 321 -4.06 -4.31 21.00
CA LEU A 321 -5.26 -4.09 21.78
C LEU A 321 -6.11 -5.36 21.77
N ARG A 322 -7.00 -5.50 22.74
CA ARG A 322 -8.05 -6.49 22.67
C ARG A 322 -9.40 -5.79 22.72
N PHE A 323 -10.18 -5.93 21.68
CA PHE A 323 -11.55 -5.43 21.64
C PHE A 323 -12.51 -6.43 22.25
N ALA A 324 -13.49 -5.95 23.01
CA ALA A 324 -14.55 -6.82 23.56
C ALA A 324 -15.42 -7.39 22.44
N ASP A 325 -15.63 -6.63 21.34
CA ASP A 325 -16.36 -7.04 20.15
C ASP A 325 -15.57 -6.68 18.87
N GLU A 326 -14.73 -7.61 18.45
CA GLU A 326 -13.95 -7.48 17.22
C GLU A 326 -14.82 -7.47 15.96
N ALA A 327 -15.99 -8.13 15.98
CA ALA A 327 -16.86 -8.22 14.82
C ALA A 327 -17.52 -6.87 14.52
N SER A 328 -18.00 -6.16 15.54
CA SER A 328 -18.53 -4.80 15.39
C SER A 328 -17.46 -3.81 14.93
N VAL A 329 -16.22 -3.90 15.46
CA VAL A 329 -15.08 -3.07 15.00
C VAL A 329 -14.78 -3.33 13.52
N ARG A 330 -14.66 -4.61 13.13
CA ARG A 330 -14.44 -4.97 11.71
C ARG A 330 -15.55 -4.43 10.80
N SER A 331 -16.80 -4.62 11.19
CA SER A 331 -17.95 -4.16 10.40
C SER A 331 -17.99 -2.63 10.25
N LEU A 332 -17.66 -1.89 11.32
CA LEU A 332 -17.57 -0.43 11.28
C LEU A 332 -16.49 0.02 10.28
N VAL A 333 -15.28 -0.52 10.40
CA VAL A 333 -14.15 -0.13 9.53
C VAL A 333 -14.43 -0.49 8.08
N ILE A 334 -14.85 -1.74 7.80
CA ILE A 334 -15.13 -2.21 6.45
C ILE A 334 -16.25 -1.38 5.81
N GLY A 335 -17.39 -1.23 6.50
CA GLY A 335 -18.54 -0.53 5.95
C GLY A 335 -18.29 0.96 5.71
N THR A 336 -17.52 1.63 6.58
CA THR A 336 -17.19 3.05 6.41
C THR A 336 -16.26 3.27 5.23
N ILE A 337 -15.19 2.45 5.10
CA ILE A 337 -14.25 2.56 3.98
C ILE A 337 -14.95 2.22 2.65
N GLN A 338 -15.75 1.15 2.60
CA GLN A 338 -16.42 0.74 1.37
C GLN A 338 -17.39 1.82 0.88
N ARG A 339 -18.20 2.41 1.77
CA ARG A 339 -19.10 3.52 1.41
C ARG A 339 -18.32 4.71 0.83
N ALA A 340 -17.19 5.08 1.42
CA ALA A 340 -16.39 6.18 0.92
C ALA A 340 -15.77 5.85 -0.46
N LEU A 341 -15.30 4.62 -0.67
CA LEU A 341 -14.78 4.19 -1.97
C LEU A 341 -15.87 4.13 -3.04
N GLU A 342 -17.10 3.78 -2.69
CA GLU A 342 -18.25 3.78 -3.61
C GLU A 342 -18.60 5.19 -4.09
N HIS A 343 -18.61 6.17 -3.20
CA HIS A 343 -18.95 7.57 -3.54
C HIS A 343 -17.76 8.31 -4.16
N GLY A 344 -16.54 8.02 -3.74
CA GLY A 344 -15.34 8.71 -4.21
C GLY A 344 -14.78 8.18 -5.54
N ALA A 345 -15.02 6.91 -5.88
CA ALA A 345 -14.43 6.27 -7.06
C ALA A 345 -15.03 6.75 -8.40
N GLY A 346 -16.21 7.37 -8.37
CA GLY A 346 -16.84 7.94 -9.58
C GLY A 346 -16.33 9.32 -9.98
N SER A 347 -15.70 10.06 -9.07
CA SER A 347 -15.32 11.47 -9.29
C SER A 347 -13.81 11.71 -9.42
N VAL A 348 -12.98 10.72 -9.08
CA VAL A 348 -11.53 10.90 -9.04
C VAL A 348 -10.87 10.12 -10.17
N GLY A 349 -10.48 10.83 -11.23
CA GLY A 349 -9.60 10.31 -12.26
C GLY A 349 -8.25 9.94 -11.66
N VAL A 350 -7.81 8.72 -11.93
CA VAL A 350 -6.46 8.32 -11.58
C VAL A 350 -5.49 9.20 -12.34
N ARG A 351 -4.79 10.10 -11.65
CA ARG A 351 -3.59 10.72 -12.20
C ARG A 351 -2.53 9.62 -12.24
N PRO A 352 -1.94 9.34 -13.40
CA PRO A 352 -0.76 8.49 -13.41
C PRO A 352 0.25 9.15 -12.48
N VAL A 353 0.69 8.43 -11.45
CA VAL A 353 1.90 8.80 -10.73
C VAL A 353 3.01 8.60 -11.76
N LEU A 354 3.30 9.68 -12.49
CA LEU A 354 4.50 9.74 -13.28
C LEU A 354 5.61 9.66 -12.26
N SER A 355 6.10 8.44 -12.01
CA SER A 355 7.33 8.26 -11.26
C SER A 355 8.29 9.24 -11.89
N SER A 356 8.68 10.27 -11.11
CA SER A 356 9.72 11.20 -11.54
C SER A 356 10.77 10.34 -12.22
N ALA A 357 11.08 10.69 -13.47
CA ALA A 357 12.07 10.02 -14.29
C ALA A 357 13.22 9.55 -13.39
N PRO A 358 13.80 8.38 -13.62
CA PRO A 358 14.83 7.86 -12.76
C PRO A 358 15.76 9.02 -12.45
N ARG A 359 15.89 9.39 -11.18
CA ARG A 359 16.83 10.41 -10.75
C ARG A 359 18.08 10.06 -11.50
N GLN A 360 18.44 10.86 -12.51
CA GLN A 360 19.72 10.74 -13.18
C GLN A 360 20.68 10.62 -12.02
N ALA A 361 21.29 9.44 -11.88
CA ALA A 361 22.35 9.23 -10.91
C ALA A 361 23.27 10.40 -11.17
N ARG A 362 23.27 11.40 -10.29
CA ARG A 362 24.27 12.43 -10.34
C ARG A 362 25.54 11.64 -10.21
N ILE A 363 26.24 11.51 -11.31
CA ILE A 363 27.61 11.01 -11.29
C ILE A 363 28.31 11.97 -10.34
N TRP A 364 28.56 11.50 -9.14
CA TRP A 364 29.30 12.22 -8.13
C TRP A 364 30.73 12.28 -8.65
N TYR A 365 31.13 13.43 -9.21
CA TYR A 365 32.53 13.75 -9.41
C TYR A 365 33.07 14.14 -8.04
N PRO A 366 34.09 13.44 -7.50
CA PRO A 366 34.78 13.91 -6.31
C PRO A 366 35.37 15.30 -6.62
N PRO A 367 35.39 16.24 -5.66
CA PRO A 367 36.01 17.53 -5.87
C PRO A 367 37.46 17.30 -6.23
N GLU A 368 37.90 17.93 -7.33
CA GLU A 368 39.29 17.93 -7.77
C GLU A 368 40.19 18.45 -6.64
N LYS A 369 40.95 17.58 -6.01
CA LYS A 369 42.09 17.98 -5.21
C LYS A 369 43.17 18.46 -6.16
N GLY A 370 43.51 19.73 -6.05
CA GLY A 370 44.68 20.44 -6.49
C GLY A 370 45.41 19.87 -7.72
N ALA A 371 45.41 20.65 -8.78
CA ALA A 371 46.15 20.40 -10.01
C ALA A 371 47.63 20.08 -9.75
N ALA A 372 48.03 18.84 -10.05
CA ALA A 372 49.46 18.53 -10.26
C ALA A 372 49.83 18.97 -11.69
N PRO A 373 51.05 19.46 -11.94
CA PRO A 373 51.48 19.93 -13.25
C PRO A 373 51.50 18.79 -14.29
N PRO A 374 51.21 19.08 -15.57
CA PRO A 374 51.10 18.04 -16.58
C PRO A 374 52.45 17.38 -16.86
N ILE A 375 52.49 16.07 -16.74
CA ILE A 375 53.59 15.24 -17.25
C ILE A 375 53.38 15.13 -18.77
N PRO A 376 54.42 15.39 -19.61
CA PRO A 376 54.28 15.26 -21.05
C PRO A 376 54.10 13.78 -21.44
N ALA A 377 52.99 13.47 -22.11
CA ALA A 377 52.72 12.14 -22.64
C ALA A 377 53.70 11.82 -23.81
N PRO A 378 54.24 10.59 -23.87
CA PRO A 378 55.00 10.15 -25.06
C PRO A 378 54.05 10.05 -26.26
N ALA A 379 54.46 10.62 -27.40
CA ALA A 379 53.76 10.52 -28.64
C ALA A 379 53.74 9.07 -29.15
N PHE A 380 52.60 8.41 -29.03
CA PHE A 380 52.37 7.17 -29.77
C PHE A 380 51.81 7.52 -31.15
N HIS A 381 52.65 7.23 -32.19
CA HIS A 381 52.18 7.17 -33.56
C HIS A 381 51.24 5.96 -33.70
N ALA A 382 49.94 6.23 -33.89
CA ALA A 382 49.00 5.20 -34.31
C ALA A 382 49.23 4.89 -35.78
N PRO A 383 49.35 3.61 -36.18
CA PRO A 383 49.32 3.26 -37.60
C PRO A 383 47.89 3.45 -38.12
N THR A 384 47.79 4.09 -39.27
CA THR A 384 46.55 4.20 -40.05
C THR A 384 46.00 2.81 -40.37
N PRO A 385 44.75 2.45 -40.01
CA PRO A 385 44.18 1.20 -40.51
C PRO A 385 43.69 1.41 -41.94
N GLU A 386 44.34 0.72 -42.87
CA GLU A 386 43.79 0.43 -44.18
C GLU A 386 42.44 -0.26 -44.04
N GLY A 387 41.51 0.21 -44.85
CA GLY A 387 40.14 -0.20 -45.09
C GLY A 387 39.69 -1.57 -44.67
N VAL A 388 38.92 -1.63 -43.58
CA VAL A 388 37.98 -2.72 -43.37
C VAL A 388 36.63 -2.27 -43.97
N ARG A 389 36.35 -2.80 -45.15
CA ARG A 389 35.01 -2.74 -45.76
C ARG A 389 34.11 -3.61 -44.93
N PHE A 390 33.16 -3.01 -44.23
CA PHE A 390 32.03 -3.74 -43.69
C PHE A 390 31.17 -4.23 -44.87
N ALA A 391 31.17 -5.55 -45.07
CA ALA A 391 30.22 -6.20 -45.97
C ALA A 391 28.81 -6.01 -45.36
N GLU A 392 27.98 -5.21 -46.06
CA GLU A 392 26.55 -5.20 -45.81
C GLU A 392 25.98 -6.59 -46.13
N GLY A 393 25.76 -7.39 -45.07
CA GLY A 393 25.01 -8.61 -45.14
C GLY A 393 23.54 -8.32 -45.42
N ARG A 394 23.16 -8.25 -46.70
CA ARG A 394 21.76 -8.34 -47.11
C ARG A 394 21.25 -9.72 -46.74
N LEU A 395 20.33 -9.78 -45.80
CA LEU A 395 19.50 -10.94 -45.56
C LEU A 395 18.67 -11.19 -46.81
N GLN A 396 19.02 -12.22 -47.61
CA GLN A 396 18.20 -12.75 -48.67
C GLN A 396 17.03 -13.50 -48.02
N PHE A 397 15.84 -12.90 -48.09
CA PHE A 397 14.60 -13.65 -47.89
C PHE A 397 14.41 -14.51 -49.14
N GLY A 398 14.37 -15.82 -48.94
CA GLY A 398 14.12 -16.80 -50.00
C GLY A 398 12.82 -16.52 -50.73
N ASP A 399 12.84 -16.74 -52.05
CA ASP A 399 11.73 -16.55 -52.97
C ASP A 399 10.49 -17.32 -52.49
N ALA A 400 9.39 -16.58 -52.28
CA ALA A 400 8.06 -17.17 -52.13
C ALA A 400 7.64 -17.80 -53.49
N PRO A 401 7.04 -18.99 -53.46
CA PRO A 401 6.59 -19.62 -54.72
C PRO A 401 5.53 -18.75 -55.38
N ALA A 402 5.70 -18.54 -56.69
CA ALA A 402 4.84 -17.75 -57.55
C ALA A 402 3.36 -18.17 -57.43
N ALA A 403 2.52 -17.18 -57.15
CA ALA A 403 1.07 -17.35 -57.14
C ALA A 403 0.61 -17.80 -58.57
N ARG A 404 -0.04 -18.94 -58.61
CA ARG A 404 -0.72 -19.42 -59.83
C ARG A 404 -1.85 -18.45 -60.16
N THR A 405 -1.73 -17.75 -61.26
CA THR A 405 -2.80 -16.98 -61.93
C THR A 405 -3.91 -17.92 -62.34
N LEU A 406 -5.08 -17.78 -61.75
CA LEU A 406 -6.32 -18.42 -62.24
C LEU A 406 -6.80 -17.62 -63.49
N PRO A 407 -7.37 -18.30 -64.49
CA PRO A 407 -7.88 -17.61 -65.67
C PRO A 407 -9.12 -16.76 -65.35
N PRO A 408 -9.37 -15.66 -66.10
CA PRO A 408 -10.51 -14.79 -65.82
C PRO A 408 -11.83 -15.50 -66.14
N VAL A 409 -12.71 -15.52 -65.12
CA VAL A 409 -14.11 -15.97 -65.32
C VAL A 409 -14.85 -14.85 -66.03
N ALA A 410 -15.38 -15.16 -67.23
CA ALA A 410 -16.21 -14.28 -68.00
C ALA A 410 -17.53 -13.97 -67.28
N MET A 411 -17.79 -12.73 -66.98
CA MET A 411 -19.08 -12.25 -66.50
C MET A 411 -20.05 -12.16 -67.68
N PRO A 412 -21.31 -12.61 -67.56
CA PRO A 412 -22.32 -12.39 -68.59
C PRO A 412 -22.76 -10.92 -68.58
N SER A 413 -22.90 -10.34 -69.81
CA SER A 413 -23.45 -9.01 -70.05
C SER A 413 -24.90 -8.92 -69.59
N PRO A 414 -25.32 -7.87 -68.89
CA PRO A 414 -26.74 -7.60 -68.66
C PRO A 414 -27.34 -6.89 -69.88
N GLY A 415 -28.32 -7.52 -70.45
CA GLY A 415 -29.16 -6.91 -71.46
C GLY A 415 -30.27 -6.08 -70.83
N ALA A 416 -30.57 -5.01 -71.55
CA ALA A 416 -31.83 -4.28 -71.67
C ALA A 416 -32.42 -3.54 -70.46
N GLY A 417 -32.31 -2.23 -70.51
CA GLY A 417 -33.44 -1.30 -70.50
C GLY A 417 -34.07 -0.97 -69.14
N TRP A 418 -33.65 0.13 -68.59
CA TRP A 418 -34.55 1.05 -67.84
C TRP A 418 -34.07 2.48 -68.07
N ASP A 419 -34.93 3.32 -68.67
CA ASP A 419 -34.75 4.75 -68.90
C ASP A 419 -34.70 5.51 -67.56
N ALA A 420 -33.66 6.28 -67.32
CA ALA A 420 -33.60 7.24 -66.27
C ALA A 420 -33.41 8.65 -66.88
N PRO A 421 -34.11 9.68 -66.38
CA PRO A 421 -34.05 11.03 -66.94
C PRO A 421 -32.71 11.71 -66.65
N ALA A 422 -32.29 12.50 -67.66
CA ALA A 422 -31.10 13.28 -67.69
C ALA A 422 -31.06 14.34 -66.55
N VAL A 423 -30.01 14.32 -65.75
CA VAL A 423 -29.64 15.43 -64.86
C VAL A 423 -28.34 16.04 -65.36
N SER A 424 -28.46 17.33 -65.60
CA SER A 424 -27.43 18.20 -66.10
C SER A 424 -26.22 18.31 -65.17
N THR A 425 -25.03 18.20 -65.72
CA THR A 425 -23.77 18.59 -65.07
C THR A 425 -23.62 20.09 -64.97
N PRO A 426 -23.10 20.64 -63.86
CA PRO A 426 -22.26 21.82 -63.91
C PRO A 426 -20.85 21.60 -63.39
N ALA A 427 -19.96 22.05 -64.20
CA ALA A 427 -18.62 22.62 -64.03
C ALA A 427 -17.82 22.34 -62.74
N THR A 428 -16.64 21.79 -63.00
CA THR A 428 -15.37 21.90 -62.26
C THR A 428 -15.21 23.06 -61.30
N GLY A 429 -15.08 22.73 -60.01
CA GLY A 429 -14.45 23.58 -59.01
C GLY A 429 -13.72 22.64 -58.04
N GLN A 430 -12.39 22.66 -58.10
CA GLN A 430 -11.54 22.02 -57.10
C GLN A 430 -11.77 22.71 -55.76
N ALA A 431 -12.43 22.05 -54.85
CA ALA A 431 -12.43 22.41 -53.43
C ALA A 431 -11.64 21.33 -52.71
N GLU A 432 -10.52 21.71 -52.09
CA GLU A 432 -9.81 20.93 -51.09
C GLU A 432 -10.79 20.54 -49.98
N PRO A 433 -10.76 19.29 -49.48
CA PRO A 433 -11.59 18.96 -48.35
C PRO A 433 -11.04 19.64 -47.09
N THR A 434 -11.58 20.79 -46.76
CA THR A 434 -11.45 21.39 -45.44
C THR A 434 -12.18 20.43 -44.47
N TYR A 435 -11.41 19.64 -43.74
CA TYR A 435 -11.92 18.92 -42.55
C TYR A 435 -12.28 19.96 -41.49
N THR A 436 -13.41 20.59 -41.61
CA THR A 436 -14.10 21.17 -40.48
C THR A 436 -14.70 20.02 -39.69
N ALA A 437 -13.93 19.50 -38.74
CA ALA A 437 -14.50 18.72 -37.66
C ALA A 437 -15.52 19.64 -36.97
N SER A 438 -16.79 19.45 -37.25
CA SER A 438 -17.86 20.02 -36.44
C SER A 438 -17.76 19.38 -35.06
N VAL A 439 -16.99 20.02 -34.20
CA VAL A 439 -17.02 19.73 -32.76
C VAL A 439 -18.42 20.15 -32.32
N GLN A 440 -19.33 19.17 -32.26
CA GLN A 440 -20.60 19.40 -31.59
C GLN A 440 -20.27 19.84 -30.16
N PRO A 441 -20.95 20.86 -29.62
CA PRO A 441 -20.69 21.30 -28.26
C PRO A 441 -20.95 20.12 -27.35
N VAL A 442 -19.89 19.61 -26.77
CA VAL A 442 -19.91 18.55 -25.77
C VAL A 442 -20.76 19.03 -24.61
N ALA A 443 -21.77 18.26 -24.22
CA ALA A 443 -22.55 18.54 -23.04
C ALA A 443 -21.60 18.72 -21.84
N ALA A 444 -21.58 19.92 -21.28
CA ALA A 444 -20.57 20.40 -20.32
C ALA A 444 -20.60 19.71 -18.94
N ASP A 445 -21.46 18.71 -18.74
CA ASP A 445 -21.78 18.19 -17.39
C ASP A 445 -21.31 16.75 -17.12
N HIS A 446 -20.55 16.16 -18.03
CA HIS A 446 -20.13 14.76 -17.85
C HIS A 446 -18.70 14.64 -17.32
N PRO A 447 -18.47 13.98 -16.16
CA PRO A 447 -17.18 13.83 -15.53
C PRO A 447 -16.09 13.20 -16.41
N LEU A 448 -16.44 12.19 -17.23
CA LEU A 448 -15.55 11.56 -18.20
C LEU A 448 -15.53 12.25 -19.57
N GLY A 449 -16.33 13.30 -19.74
CA GLY A 449 -16.39 14.10 -20.95
C GLY A 449 -17.01 13.38 -22.15
N ALA A 450 -16.57 13.74 -23.36
CA ALA A 450 -17.01 13.13 -24.60
C ALA A 450 -15.89 12.43 -25.33
N ALA A 451 -16.18 11.25 -25.89
CA ALA A 451 -15.25 10.49 -26.68
C ALA A 451 -14.88 11.21 -27.98
N ILE A 452 -13.57 11.28 -28.26
CA ILE A 452 -13.03 11.86 -29.49
C ILE A 452 -12.60 10.77 -30.47
N ALA A 453 -11.93 9.73 -29.95
CA ALA A 453 -11.36 8.68 -30.79
C ALA A 453 -11.15 7.39 -29.98
N GLN A 454 -11.08 6.27 -30.69
CA GLN A 454 -10.53 5.02 -30.19
C GLN A 454 -9.10 4.86 -30.67
N VAL A 455 -8.18 4.53 -29.76
CA VAL A 455 -6.74 4.40 -30.04
C VAL A 455 -6.31 2.96 -29.76
N LEU A 456 -5.48 2.40 -30.64
CA LEU A 456 -4.97 1.01 -30.55
C LEU A 456 -6.09 -0.04 -30.41
N ASP A 457 -7.27 0.26 -30.95
CA ASP A 457 -8.48 -0.60 -30.85
C ASP A 457 -8.84 -1.08 -29.42
N THR A 458 -8.27 -0.43 -28.40
CA THR A 458 -8.39 -0.81 -26.98
C THR A 458 -8.74 0.38 -26.09
N TYR A 459 -8.26 1.57 -26.40
CA TYR A 459 -8.40 2.74 -25.54
C TYR A 459 -9.33 3.79 -26.14
N ILE A 460 -10.24 4.32 -25.33
CA ILE A 460 -11.08 5.45 -25.69
C ILE A 460 -10.42 6.71 -25.20
N LEU A 461 -10.23 7.67 -26.11
CA LEU A 461 -9.76 9.02 -25.82
C LEU A 461 -10.95 9.96 -25.72
N ALA A 462 -11.10 10.63 -24.58
CA ALA A 462 -12.15 11.61 -24.34
C ALA A 462 -11.59 12.91 -23.77
N VAL A 463 -12.35 14.00 -23.86
CA VAL A 463 -12.03 15.30 -23.26
C VAL A 463 -13.14 15.66 -22.28
N ALA A 464 -12.74 15.89 -21.02
CA ALA A 464 -13.64 16.33 -19.96
C ALA A 464 -13.96 17.84 -20.10
N ALA A 465 -15.01 18.30 -19.40
CA ALA A 465 -15.45 19.69 -19.43
C ALA A 465 -14.36 20.69 -18.99
N ASP A 466 -13.44 20.28 -18.11
CA ASP A 466 -12.30 21.08 -17.65
C ASP A 466 -11.10 21.10 -18.64
N GLY A 467 -11.26 20.51 -19.82
CA GLY A 467 -10.22 20.41 -20.83
C GLY A 467 -9.16 19.34 -20.56
N SER A 468 -9.34 18.52 -19.53
CA SER A 468 -8.44 17.40 -19.24
C SER A 468 -8.66 16.25 -20.23
N LEU A 469 -7.57 15.57 -20.59
CA LEU A 469 -7.61 14.37 -21.41
C LEU A 469 -7.99 13.17 -20.54
N VAL A 470 -8.96 12.40 -20.97
CA VAL A 470 -9.38 11.15 -20.32
C VAL A 470 -9.06 9.99 -21.26
N LEU A 471 -8.32 9.02 -20.75
CA LEU A 471 -7.97 7.78 -21.45
C LEU A 471 -8.63 6.61 -20.73
N VAL A 472 -9.54 5.90 -21.39
CA VAL A 472 -10.30 4.79 -20.84
C VAL A 472 -9.88 3.48 -21.48
N ASP A 473 -9.56 2.46 -20.66
CA ASP A 473 -9.38 1.09 -21.13
C ASP A 473 -10.76 0.47 -21.35
N GLN A 474 -11.14 0.29 -22.62
CA GLN A 474 -12.43 -0.25 -23.04
C GLN A 474 -12.71 -1.63 -22.46
N HIS A 475 -11.70 -2.50 -22.43
CA HIS A 475 -11.84 -3.86 -21.95
C HIS A 475 -12.05 -3.91 -20.44
N ALA A 476 -11.18 -3.24 -19.69
CA ALA A 476 -11.26 -3.14 -18.24
C ALA A 476 -12.57 -2.45 -17.76
N ALA A 477 -13.02 -1.42 -18.49
CA ALA A 477 -14.29 -0.75 -18.22
C ALA A 477 -15.48 -1.69 -18.41
N HIS A 478 -15.52 -2.39 -19.53
CA HIS A 478 -16.62 -3.32 -19.85
C HIS A 478 -16.67 -4.50 -18.88
N GLU A 479 -15.51 -5.06 -18.50
CA GLU A 479 -15.40 -6.09 -17.47
C GLU A 479 -16.00 -5.62 -16.14
N ARG A 480 -15.65 -4.44 -15.68
CA ARG A 480 -16.20 -3.89 -14.44
C ARG A 480 -17.70 -3.65 -14.52
N LEU A 481 -18.20 -3.08 -15.59
CA LEU A 481 -19.62 -2.87 -15.79
C LEU A 481 -20.41 -4.18 -15.77
N THR A 482 -19.87 -5.22 -16.41
CA THR A 482 -20.46 -6.56 -16.41
C THR A 482 -20.46 -7.17 -15.01
N HIS A 483 -19.36 -7.03 -14.28
CA HIS A 483 -19.22 -7.50 -12.90
C HIS A 483 -20.27 -6.84 -11.97
N GLU A 484 -20.39 -5.52 -11.99
CA GLU A 484 -21.34 -4.80 -11.11
C GLU A 484 -22.80 -5.12 -11.48
N ARG A 485 -23.13 -5.32 -12.76
CA ARG A 485 -24.46 -5.75 -13.20
C ARG A 485 -24.80 -7.16 -12.75
N LEU A 486 -23.88 -8.13 -12.92
CA LEU A 486 -24.07 -9.51 -12.43
C LEU A 486 -24.30 -9.50 -10.92
N ARG A 487 -23.50 -8.73 -10.20
CA ARG A 487 -23.61 -8.61 -8.74
C ARG A 487 -24.95 -8.00 -8.32
N ALA A 488 -25.38 -6.92 -8.96
CA ALA A 488 -26.66 -6.29 -8.68
C ALA A 488 -27.85 -7.23 -8.92
N GLN A 489 -27.83 -8.00 -10.02
CA GLN A 489 -28.86 -9.00 -10.30
C GLN A 489 -28.84 -10.13 -9.28
N PHE A 490 -27.68 -10.64 -8.91
CA PHE A 490 -27.55 -11.66 -7.87
C PHE A 490 -28.13 -11.20 -6.52
N LEU A 491 -27.82 -9.97 -6.10
CA LEU A 491 -28.33 -9.39 -4.86
C LEU A 491 -29.84 -9.11 -4.90
N SER A 492 -30.42 -8.87 -6.10
CA SER A 492 -31.87 -8.70 -6.29
C SER A 492 -32.63 -10.03 -6.37
N GLY A 493 -31.94 -11.18 -6.32
CA GLY A 493 -32.54 -12.51 -6.27
C GLY A 493 -31.89 -13.54 -7.17
N HIS A 494 -31.82 -13.30 -8.48
CA HIS A 494 -31.17 -14.19 -9.44
C HIS A 494 -30.70 -13.43 -10.69
N VAL A 495 -29.66 -13.96 -11.33
CA VAL A 495 -29.18 -13.45 -12.61
C VAL A 495 -30.01 -14.05 -13.74
N GLN A 496 -30.40 -13.21 -14.71
CA GLN A 496 -31.14 -13.69 -15.89
C GLN A 496 -30.30 -14.71 -16.67
N ALA A 497 -30.82 -15.91 -16.83
CA ALA A 497 -30.20 -16.99 -17.56
C ALA A 497 -30.75 -17.12 -18.99
N GLN A 498 -29.89 -17.45 -19.93
CA GLN A 498 -30.27 -17.83 -21.31
C GLN A 498 -29.95 -19.31 -21.52
N ARG A 499 -30.98 -20.09 -21.85
CA ARG A 499 -30.80 -21.50 -22.20
C ARG A 499 -30.07 -21.65 -23.53
N LEU A 500 -29.14 -22.59 -23.56
CA LEU A 500 -28.42 -22.96 -24.77
C LEU A 500 -29.36 -23.78 -25.68
N LEU A 501 -29.29 -23.53 -27.00
CA LEU A 501 -30.04 -24.31 -27.97
C LEU A 501 -29.59 -25.77 -27.98
N VAL A 502 -28.31 -25.99 -27.86
CA VAL A 502 -27.69 -27.29 -27.68
C VAL A 502 -26.88 -27.22 -26.39
N PRO A 503 -27.18 -28.05 -25.38
CA PRO A 503 -26.40 -28.11 -24.17
C PRO A 503 -24.96 -28.52 -24.46
N ASP A 504 -24.00 -27.88 -23.78
CA ASP A 504 -22.58 -28.18 -23.90
C ASP A 504 -22.15 -29.20 -22.83
N VAL A 505 -21.36 -30.20 -23.24
CA VAL A 505 -20.75 -31.18 -22.35
C VAL A 505 -19.31 -30.72 -22.03
N VAL A 506 -19.00 -30.58 -20.76
CA VAL A 506 -17.69 -30.13 -20.27
C VAL A 506 -17.02 -31.26 -19.48
N ASP A 507 -15.92 -31.78 -20.00
CA ASP A 507 -15.10 -32.77 -19.32
C ASP A 507 -14.16 -32.09 -18.34
N LEU A 508 -14.20 -32.54 -17.06
CA LEU A 508 -13.44 -31.99 -15.94
C LEU A 508 -12.94 -33.11 -15.02
N PRO A 509 -11.85 -32.90 -14.28
CA PRO A 509 -11.46 -33.81 -13.21
C PRO A 509 -12.62 -34.06 -12.24
N ARG A 510 -12.78 -35.30 -11.77
CA ARG A 510 -13.87 -35.70 -10.90
C ARG A 510 -14.05 -34.82 -9.66
N VAL A 511 -12.94 -34.38 -9.07
CA VAL A 511 -12.95 -33.46 -7.93
C VAL A 511 -13.61 -32.12 -8.29
N GLN A 512 -13.30 -31.57 -9.45
CA GLN A 512 -13.89 -30.33 -9.95
C GLN A 512 -15.38 -30.48 -10.30
N VAL A 513 -15.78 -31.63 -10.81
CA VAL A 513 -17.21 -31.97 -11.06
C VAL A 513 -17.97 -31.98 -9.73
N GLU A 514 -17.44 -32.65 -8.71
CA GLU A 514 -18.06 -32.74 -7.39
C GLU A 514 -18.17 -31.33 -6.74
N LEU A 515 -17.14 -30.47 -6.88
CA LEU A 515 -17.13 -29.09 -6.38
C LEU A 515 -18.20 -28.22 -7.06
N LEU A 516 -18.30 -28.28 -8.39
CA LEU A 516 -19.31 -27.53 -9.15
C LEU A 516 -20.73 -27.96 -8.77
N LEU A 517 -20.98 -29.29 -8.68
CA LEU A 517 -22.28 -29.83 -8.32
C LEU A 517 -22.65 -29.51 -6.85
N ALA A 518 -21.70 -29.49 -5.93
CA ALA A 518 -21.93 -29.05 -4.55
C ALA A 518 -22.34 -27.58 -4.45
N ARG A 519 -21.99 -26.76 -5.44
CA ARG A 519 -22.32 -25.32 -5.54
C ARG A 519 -23.44 -25.03 -6.54
N GLN A 520 -24.11 -26.05 -7.09
CA GLN A 520 -25.18 -25.92 -8.07
C GLN A 520 -26.24 -24.86 -7.67
N PRO A 521 -26.79 -24.80 -6.43
CA PRO A 521 -27.79 -23.80 -6.09
C PRO A 521 -27.28 -22.35 -6.17
N THR A 522 -25.99 -22.14 -5.94
CA THR A 522 -25.34 -20.81 -6.05
C THR A 522 -25.11 -20.46 -7.51
N LEU A 523 -24.67 -21.42 -8.32
CA LEU A 523 -24.45 -21.25 -9.76
C LEU A 523 -25.77 -20.98 -10.50
N GLU A 524 -26.86 -21.64 -10.11
CA GLU A 524 -28.21 -21.37 -10.65
C GLU A 524 -28.67 -19.94 -10.36
N LYS A 525 -28.42 -19.41 -9.14
CA LYS A 525 -28.69 -18.01 -8.83
C LYS A 525 -27.85 -17.03 -9.66
N LEU A 526 -26.63 -17.46 -10.06
CA LEU A 526 -25.75 -16.73 -10.96
C LEU A 526 -26.13 -16.91 -12.45
N GLY A 527 -27.18 -17.68 -12.75
CA GLY A 527 -27.65 -17.92 -14.12
C GLY A 527 -26.87 -19.01 -14.87
N VAL A 528 -26.11 -19.85 -14.15
CA VAL A 528 -25.40 -21.02 -14.72
C VAL A 528 -26.14 -22.27 -14.30
N GLU A 529 -26.87 -22.91 -15.25
CA GLU A 529 -27.58 -24.16 -14.99
C GLU A 529 -26.71 -25.33 -15.45
N ILE A 530 -26.34 -26.20 -14.53
CA ILE A 530 -25.50 -27.39 -14.78
C ILE A 530 -26.17 -28.66 -14.26
N GLU A 531 -25.86 -29.76 -14.89
CA GLU A 531 -26.32 -31.12 -14.48
C GLU A 531 -25.16 -32.11 -14.56
N ALA A 532 -25.18 -33.12 -13.71
CA ALA A 532 -24.21 -34.22 -13.81
C ALA A 532 -24.41 -35.01 -15.12
N PHE A 533 -23.32 -35.23 -15.83
CA PHE A 533 -23.33 -36.02 -17.07
C PHE A 533 -22.19 -37.06 -17.06
N GLY A 534 -22.45 -38.21 -16.45
CA GLY A 534 -21.41 -39.19 -16.20
C GLY A 534 -20.54 -38.84 -14.97
N GLY A 535 -19.40 -39.53 -14.82
CA GLY A 535 -18.53 -39.38 -13.65
C GLY A 535 -17.57 -38.18 -13.71
N ASP A 536 -17.15 -37.82 -14.93
CA ASP A 536 -16.08 -36.84 -15.19
C ASP A 536 -16.54 -35.74 -16.16
N SER A 537 -17.85 -35.47 -16.24
CA SER A 537 -18.42 -34.48 -17.15
C SER A 537 -19.61 -33.76 -16.53
N VAL A 538 -19.82 -32.51 -16.91
CA VAL A 538 -20.97 -31.68 -16.55
C VAL A 538 -21.69 -31.20 -17.82
N LEU A 539 -23.01 -31.27 -17.82
CA LEU A 539 -23.85 -30.73 -18.89
C LEU A 539 -24.28 -29.31 -18.54
N VAL A 540 -23.97 -28.33 -19.39
CA VAL A 540 -24.36 -26.92 -19.26
C VAL A 540 -25.63 -26.66 -20.04
N ARG A 541 -26.72 -26.25 -19.36
CA ARG A 541 -28.03 -25.96 -19.98
C ARG A 541 -28.29 -24.51 -20.19
N ALA A 542 -27.79 -23.65 -19.30
CA ALA A 542 -27.97 -22.21 -19.40
C ALA A 542 -26.75 -21.43 -18.89
N LEU A 543 -26.57 -20.24 -19.42
CA LEU A 543 -25.56 -19.27 -19.01
C LEU A 543 -26.23 -17.92 -18.79
N PRO A 544 -25.60 -16.99 -18.01
CA PRO A 544 -26.11 -15.63 -17.85
C PRO A 544 -26.31 -14.93 -19.19
N ALA A 545 -27.52 -14.37 -19.40
CA ALA A 545 -27.88 -13.74 -20.67
C ALA A 545 -26.95 -12.59 -21.11
N MET A 546 -26.26 -11.96 -20.16
CA MET A 546 -25.31 -10.88 -20.46
C MET A 546 -23.95 -11.40 -20.97
N LEU A 547 -23.64 -12.68 -20.82
CA LEU A 547 -22.42 -13.30 -21.34
C LEU A 547 -22.61 -13.77 -22.79
N ARG A 548 -22.92 -12.85 -23.69
CA ARG A 548 -23.46 -13.06 -25.06
C ARG A 548 -22.75 -14.07 -25.97
N SER A 549 -21.55 -14.49 -25.68
CA SER A 549 -20.77 -15.41 -26.53
C SER A 549 -19.66 -16.13 -25.75
N SER A 550 -19.89 -16.42 -24.48
CA SER A 550 -18.91 -17.13 -23.68
C SER A 550 -18.85 -18.59 -24.11
N ASP A 551 -17.64 -19.09 -24.28
CA ASP A 551 -17.35 -20.50 -24.39
C ASP A 551 -17.68 -21.16 -23.04
N ALA A 552 -18.76 -21.93 -22.97
CA ALA A 552 -19.21 -22.60 -21.75
C ALA A 552 -18.11 -23.48 -21.14
N VAL A 553 -17.32 -24.15 -22.01
CA VAL A 553 -16.23 -25.04 -21.59
C VAL A 553 -15.15 -24.25 -20.84
N SER A 554 -14.72 -23.13 -21.41
CA SER A 554 -13.70 -22.28 -20.85
C SER A 554 -14.17 -21.64 -19.54
N LEU A 555 -15.41 -21.15 -19.50
CA LEU A 555 -16.02 -20.57 -18.31
C LEU A 555 -16.09 -21.57 -17.16
N LEU A 556 -16.59 -22.81 -17.41
CA LEU A 556 -16.72 -23.78 -16.34
C LEU A 556 -15.36 -24.26 -15.79
N ARG A 557 -14.36 -24.41 -16.67
CA ARG A 557 -12.99 -24.72 -16.22
C ARG A 557 -12.43 -23.65 -15.29
N ASP A 558 -12.53 -22.40 -15.69
CA ASP A 558 -12.06 -21.29 -14.88
C ASP A 558 -12.82 -21.16 -13.55
N LEU A 559 -14.13 -21.44 -13.53
CA LEU A 559 -14.92 -21.50 -12.31
C LEU A 559 -14.52 -22.67 -11.40
N ALA A 560 -14.25 -23.84 -11.98
CA ALA A 560 -13.81 -25.01 -11.24
C ALA A 560 -12.43 -24.77 -10.60
N ASP A 561 -11.48 -24.21 -11.35
CA ASP A 561 -10.16 -23.84 -10.85
C ASP A 561 -10.23 -22.81 -9.70
N GLU A 562 -11.11 -21.81 -9.81
CA GLU A 562 -11.33 -20.81 -8.76
C GLU A 562 -11.90 -21.45 -7.48
N LEU A 563 -12.87 -22.37 -7.62
CA LEU A 563 -13.47 -23.07 -6.48
C LEU A 563 -12.47 -24.02 -5.80
N GLU A 564 -11.61 -24.69 -6.58
CA GLU A 564 -10.57 -25.58 -6.06
C GLU A 564 -9.46 -24.81 -5.31
N ALA A 565 -9.05 -23.65 -5.83
CA ALA A 565 -8.07 -22.79 -5.19
C ALA A 565 -8.56 -22.25 -3.82
N ASP A 566 -9.86 -22.07 -3.66
CA ASP A 566 -10.49 -21.54 -2.45
C ASP A 566 -10.60 -22.58 -1.31
N GLU A 567 -10.67 -23.88 -1.59
CA GLU A 567 -10.69 -24.94 -0.57
C GLU A 567 -9.37 -25.08 0.19
N ASN A 568 -8.27 -24.65 -0.41
CA ASN A 568 -6.93 -24.65 0.18
C ASN A 568 -6.61 -23.37 1.02
N GLY A 569 -7.54 -22.44 1.15
CA GLY A 569 -7.39 -21.16 1.88
C GLY A 569 -8.02 -21.19 3.27
N ALA A 570 -7.40 -20.49 4.24
CA ALA A 570 -7.71 -20.49 5.67
C ALA A 570 -9.16 -20.12 6.05
N PRO A 571 -9.67 -20.64 7.19
CA PRO A 571 -11.08 -20.57 7.57
C PRO A 571 -11.45 -19.25 8.26
N ASP A 572 -12.09 -18.34 7.52
CA ASP A 572 -12.84 -17.23 8.11
C ASP A 572 -14.21 -17.18 7.42
N GLU A 573 -15.22 -17.83 8.03
CA GLU A 573 -16.44 -18.29 7.35
C GLU A 573 -17.35 -17.21 6.75
N MET A 574 -17.39 -15.98 7.26
CA MET A 574 -18.34 -14.97 6.78
C MET A 574 -17.75 -13.96 5.80
N ALA A 575 -16.49 -13.58 5.97
CA ALA A 575 -15.76 -12.77 4.98
C ALA A 575 -15.35 -13.59 3.73
N ALA A 576 -15.24 -14.92 3.89
CA ALA A 576 -14.96 -15.87 2.84
C ALA A 576 -16.13 -16.01 1.84
N LEU A 577 -17.39 -16.00 2.30
CA LEU A 577 -18.57 -16.18 1.43
C LEU A 577 -18.74 -15.04 0.42
N ASP A 578 -18.62 -13.78 0.88
CA ASP A 578 -18.73 -12.61 -0.01
C ASP A 578 -17.54 -12.50 -0.98
N GLY A 579 -16.34 -12.88 -0.51
CA GLY A 579 -15.14 -12.90 -1.34
C GLY A 579 -15.16 -13.99 -2.42
N ARG A 580 -15.71 -15.15 -2.11
CA ARG A 580 -15.90 -16.28 -3.05
C ARG A 580 -16.87 -15.92 -4.16
N LEU A 581 -18.00 -15.32 -3.79
CA LEU A 581 -18.99 -14.87 -4.76
C LEU A 581 -18.43 -13.84 -5.74
N ASP A 582 -17.67 -12.86 -5.22
CA ASP A 582 -17.07 -11.84 -6.07
C ASP A 582 -15.99 -12.40 -7.00
N ALA A 583 -15.20 -13.39 -6.57
CA ALA A 583 -14.22 -14.06 -7.42
C ALA A 583 -14.90 -14.80 -8.57
N VAL A 584 -15.98 -15.53 -8.27
CA VAL A 584 -16.80 -16.21 -9.28
C VAL A 584 -17.41 -15.21 -10.27
N ILE A 585 -18.01 -14.12 -9.78
CA ILE A 585 -18.60 -13.07 -10.62
C ILE A 585 -17.50 -12.39 -11.47
N ALA A 586 -16.30 -12.16 -10.93
CA ALA A 586 -15.18 -11.58 -11.68
C ALA A 586 -14.74 -12.48 -12.84
N ARG A 587 -14.64 -13.79 -12.60
CA ARG A 587 -14.37 -14.78 -13.69
C ARG A 587 -15.44 -14.75 -14.75
N MET A 588 -16.70 -14.73 -14.36
CA MET A 588 -17.83 -14.62 -15.30
C MET A 588 -17.79 -13.33 -16.11
N ALA A 589 -17.49 -12.19 -15.48
CA ALA A 589 -17.40 -10.89 -16.15
C ALA A 589 -16.25 -10.85 -17.18
N CYS A 590 -15.12 -11.47 -16.87
CA CYS A 590 -13.98 -11.59 -17.79
C CYS A 590 -14.38 -12.35 -19.07
N HIS A 591 -15.17 -13.42 -18.97
CA HIS A 591 -15.69 -14.16 -20.14
C HIS A 591 -16.77 -13.40 -20.92
N GLY A 592 -17.52 -12.51 -20.28
CA GLY A 592 -18.57 -11.70 -20.91
C GLY A 592 -18.10 -10.38 -21.50
N SER A 593 -16.85 -9.99 -21.25
CA SER A 593 -16.33 -8.71 -21.72
C SER A 593 -16.06 -8.71 -23.21
N ILE A 594 -16.27 -7.55 -23.84
CA ILE A 594 -15.93 -7.35 -25.26
C ILE A 594 -14.43 -7.60 -25.41
N ARG A 595 -14.06 -8.53 -26.28
CA ARG A 595 -12.65 -8.83 -26.58
C ARG A 595 -11.93 -7.55 -27.01
N ALA A 596 -10.73 -7.33 -26.50
CA ALA A 596 -9.85 -6.27 -26.95
C ALA A 596 -9.72 -6.31 -28.49
N GLY A 597 -9.83 -5.15 -29.16
CA GLY A 597 -9.74 -5.07 -30.61
C GLY A 597 -11.06 -4.84 -31.36
N ARG A 598 -12.21 -4.74 -30.65
CA ARG A 598 -13.45 -4.30 -31.30
C ARG A 598 -13.45 -2.79 -31.46
N ARG A 599 -13.66 -2.31 -32.70
CA ARG A 599 -13.90 -0.89 -32.95
C ARG A 599 -15.30 -0.51 -32.51
N LEU A 600 -15.38 0.58 -31.75
CA LEU A 600 -16.62 1.18 -31.28
C LEU A 600 -16.96 2.42 -32.11
N SER A 601 -18.25 2.66 -32.34
CA SER A 601 -18.70 3.95 -32.86
C SER A 601 -18.58 5.03 -31.77
N VAL A 602 -18.65 6.30 -32.15
CA VAL A 602 -18.61 7.43 -31.20
C VAL A 602 -19.77 7.34 -30.20
N GLU A 603 -20.93 6.92 -30.66
CA GLU A 603 -22.13 6.72 -29.84
C GLU A 603 -21.93 5.59 -28.82
N GLU A 604 -21.33 4.46 -29.24
CA GLU A 604 -21.01 3.34 -28.36
C GLU A 604 -19.97 3.74 -27.31
N MET A 605 -18.95 4.50 -27.71
CA MET A 605 -17.94 5.01 -26.79
C MET A 605 -18.56 5.94 -25.74
N ASN A 606 -19.39 6.90 -26.16
CA ASN A 606 -20.10 7.79 -25.24
C ASN A 606 -21.07 7.05 -24.34
N ALA A 607 -21.78 6.05 -24.86
CA ALA A 607 -22.66 5.21 -24.04
C ALA A 607 -21.87 4.45 -22.95
N LEU A 608 -20.67 3.95 -23.28
CA LEU A 608 -19.79 3.31 -22.29
C LEU A 608 -19.35 4.30 -21.21
N LEU A 609 -18.94 5.51 -21.58
CA LEU A 609 -18.56 6.55 -20.61
C LEU A 609 -19.71 6.89 -19.67
N ARG A 610 -20.94 7.07 -20.16
CA ARG A 610 -22.15 7.32 -19.31
C ARG A 610 -22.41 6.16 -18.35
N GLN A 611 -22.33 4.93 -18.83
CA GLN A 611 -22.49 3.77 -17.97
C GLN A 611 -21.44 3.69 -16.88
N MET A 612 -20.18 4.07 -17.18
CA MET A 612 -19.12 4.13 -16.18
C MET A 612 -19.40 5.19 -15.11
N GLU A 613 -19.96 6.35 -15.48
CA GLU A 613 -20.30 7.41 -14.54
C GLU A 613 -21.45 7.02 -13.58
N GLU A 614 -22.38 6.22 -14.05
CA GLU A 614 -23.53 5.73 -13.27
C GLU A 614 -23.20 4.49 -12.43
N THR A 615 -22.14 3.77 -12.79
CA THR A 615 -21.80 2.49 -12.14
C THR A 615 -20.85 2.70 -10.97
N PRO A 616 -21.19 2.24 -9.76
CA PRO A 616 -20.29 2.25 -8.62
C PRO A 616 -18.96 1.56 -8.95
N ARG A 617 -17.85 2.13 -8.47
CA ARG A 617 -16.50 1.56 -8.64
C ARG A 617 -16.02 1.39 -10.09
N ALA A 618 -16.64 2.04 -11.06
CA ALA A 618 -16.23 1.95 -12.46
C ALA A 618 -14.79 2.44 -12.72
N GLY A 619 -14.19 3.16 -11.76
CA GLY A 619 -12.80 3.64 -11.85
C GLY A 619 -11.71 2.57 -11.74
N THR A 620 -12.07 1.33 -11.31
CA THR A 620 -11.13 0.21 -11.20
C THR A 620 -11.72 -1.08 -11.75
N CYS A 621 -10.93 -1.92 -12.42
CA CYS A 621 -11.37 -3.25 -12.88
C CYS A 621 -11.49 -4.24 -11.69
N SER A 622 -11.96 -5.46 -11.95
CA SER A 622 -12.07 -6.54 -10.97
C SER A 622 -10.74 -6.93 -10.34
N HIS A 623 -9.62 -6.66 -11.01
CA HIS A 623 -8.25 -6.90 -10.56
C HIS A 623 -7.60 -5.70 -9.84
N GLY A 624 -8.32 -4.59 -9.65
CA GLY A 624 -7.83 -3.38 -8.98
C GLY A 624 -7.02 -2.42 -9.87
N ARG A 625 -6.94 -2.66 -11.18
CA ARG A 625 -6.28 -1.74 -12.11
C ARG A 625 -7.22 -0.59 -12.47
N PRO A 626 -6.70 0.64 -12.66
CA PRO A 626 -7.54 1.73 -13.11
C PRO A 626 -8.14 1.43 -14.49
N THR A 627 -9.44 1.69 -14.65
CA THR A 627 -10.14 1.57 -15.92
C THR A 627 -10.00 2.82 -16.77
N TRP A 628 -9.63 3.95 -16.18
CA TRP A 628 -9.40 5.20 -16.88
C TRP A 628 -8.38 6.07 -16.16
N LEU A 629 -7.73 6.95 -16.93
CA LEU A 629 -6.73 7.90 -16.47
C LEU A 629 -7.15 9.32 -16.90
N LYS A 630 -6.93 10.31 -16.03
CA LYS A 630 -7.16 11.73 -16.35
C LYS A 630 -5.82 12.47 -16.35
N LEU A 631 -5.55 13.16 -17.43
CA LEU A 631 -4.33 13.96 -17.63
C LEU A 631 -4.73 15.42 -17.79
N SER A 632 -4.37 16.25 -16.84
CA SER A 632 -4.52 17.70 -16.98
C SER A 632 -3.53 18.26 -18.01
N LYS A 633 -3.78 19.47 -18.50
CA LYS A 633 -2.83 20.18 -19.37
C LYS A 633 -1.44 20.29 -18.73
N ALA A 634 -1.40 20.57 -17.43
CA ALA A 634 -0.14 20.65 -16.68
C ALA A 634 0.60 19.31 -16.62
N ASP A 635 -0.13 18.19 -16.52
CA ASP A 635 0.49 16.86 -16.54
C ASP A 635 1.07 16.54 -17.91
N LEU A 636 0.38 16.92 -18.98
CA LEU A 636 0.88 16.78 -20.35
C LEU A 636 2.12 17.66 -20.58
N GLU A 637 2.10 18.91 -20.14
CA GLU A 637 3.26 19.82 -20.26
C GLU A 637 4.48 19.28 -19.51
N LYS A 638 4.29 18.68 -18.32
CA LYS A 638 5.37 18.00 -17.58
C LYS A 638 5.95 16.81 -18.36
N LEU A 639 5.10 16.03 -19.04
CA LEU A 639 5.55 14.89 -19.86
C LEU A 639 6.48 15.35 -21.00
N PHE A 640 6.23 16.51 -21.56
CA PHE A 640 7.06 17.12 -22.62
C PHE A 640 8.21 17.99 -22.08
N GLY A 641 8.44 17.99 -20.76
CA GLY A 641 9.48 18.81 -20.13
C GLY A 641 9.21 20.32 -20.21
N ARG A 642 7.97 20.73 -20.49
CA ARG A 642 7.52 22.11 -20.46
C ARG A 642 7.00 22.43 -19.06
N ARG A 643 7.48 23.53 -18.48
CA ARG A 643 6.94 24.07 -17.24
C ARG A 643 5.78 24.98 -17.53
#